data_f2c2f60fa78081987e32d05d70f63bb5
#
_entry.id   f2c2f60fa78081987e32d05d70f63bb5
#
_cell.length_a   1.000
_cell.length_b   1.000
_cell.length_c   1.000
_cell.angle_alpha   90.00
_cell.angle_beta   90.00
_cell.angle_gamma   90.00
#
_symmetry.space_group_name_H-M   'P 1'
#
loop_
_entity.id
_entity.type
_entity.pdbx_description
1 polymer ?
#
loop_
_entity_poly.entity_id
_entity_poly.type
_entity_poly.pdbx_seq_one_letter_code
_entity_poly.pdbx_strand_id
1 'polypeptide(L)'
;MIYYVNNSAPKNGNGTKEMPFKFINDAAKIAKAGDEVLVAPGIYHEYVDPVNGGTEDARIVYKSEKPLGAKITGAETMNDWEHYKDNVWVCRVDNGVFGNYNPYTTMVGGDWYFAPVVRHTGAVYLKDRQLYEAETLEECIKGEVYAPSWESEWSVYKWYTEQDKEKNQTVIYANFQGKNPTEEKVEINVRRNCFMPSKTGVNYITFSGFDVSKAATTWAPPAAYQDGMIGPHWSKGWIIEDCEVSNSKCCGISLGKYYDPENDHYFTRKHVKSPTQMERDAVCRGQYHGWTKENIGSHIIRRCHIHHCEQTGIVGRMGGVFSIIEDNHIHNINNMQQLGGAEISGIKMHAAIDVVMRRNHIHHCTMGIWCDWEAQGTRLTQNLLHDNCPPEGTPKAEGAMMSQDIFIEVGHGPTLIDNNIMLSPVSVRMATDGIACVHNLMLGSLTAVGGGTGDRYTPYHIRHRTEVAGFMTFLHGDDRFYNNIFIQNYPVEETETVEDMGFKMEDNQEVGTHVFDEYPTYDEWISHFELDKPADMSKLEPYHNKCHLPVWVNGNAYFNGAKACVNEKENLMDNENQVKVELVEKDGHYSIKTNVYEFLKDFRTGIINSDILGYAFEPEQRFEDPDGSTIIFDQDYLGEHRGVAAMPGPFADGAEAEKILW
;
A
#
# COMPACT_ATOMS: atom_id res chain seq x y z
N MET A 1 25.29 -11.44 -21.43
CA MET A 1 25.78 -12.79 -21.05
C MET A 1 24.73 -13.49 -20.20
N ILE A 2 24.71 -14.86 -20.14
CA ILE A 2 23.84 -15.55 -19.18
C ILE A 2 24.71 -16.19 -18.10
N TYR A 3 24.44 -15.86 -16.84
CA TYR A 3 25.01 -16.53 -15.68
C TYR A 3 23.99 -17.54 -15.13
N TYR A 4 24.42 -18.78 -14.96
CA TYR A 4 23.61 -19.87 -14.43
C TYR A 4 23.86 -20.02 -12.94
N VAL A 5 22.80 -20.14 -12.14
CA VAL A 5 22.83 -20.38 -10.71
C VAL A 5 22.07 -21.65 -10.38
N ASN A 6 22.68 -22.55 -9.61
CA ASN A 6 22.06 -23.78 -9.14
C ASN A 6 22.65 -24.20 -7.77
N ASN A 7 21.87 -24.08 -6.71
CA ASN A 7 22.31 -24.41 -5.35
C ASN A 7 22.59 -25.91 -5.15
N SER A 8 22.08 -26.77 -6.03
CA SER A 8 22.34 -28.22 -6.01
C SER A 8 23.63 -28.61 -6.74
N ALA A 9 24.37 -27.66 -7.33
CA ALA A 9 25.66 -27.94 -7.97
C ALA A 9 26.64 -28.55 -6.97
N PRO A 10 27.47 -29.54 -7.36
CA PRO A 10 28.37 -30.23 -6.44
C PRO A 10 29.44 -29.30 -5.84
N LYS A 11 29.81 -28.23 -6.56
CA LYS A 11 30.72 -27.17 -6.09
C LYS A 11 30.30 -25.83 -6.66
N ASN A 12 30.73 -24.75 -6.05
CA ASN A 12 30.52 -23.41 -6.61
C ASN A 12 31.37 -23.24 -7.88
N GLY A 13 30.69 -22.86 -8.97
CA GLY A 13 31.31 -22.75 -10.30
C GLY A 13 31.72 -21.32 -10.66
N ASN A 14 31.69 -21.02 -11.95
CA ASN A 14 32.02 -19.72 -12.52
C ASN A 14 30.85 -19.06 -13.27
N GLY A 15 29.65 -19.59 -13.10
CA GLY A 15 28.43 -19.07 -13.70
C GLY A 15 28.13 -19.55 -15.14
N THR A 16 28.94 -20.45 -15.70
CA THR A 16 28.60 -21.11 -16.97
C THR A 16 27.54 -22.21 -16.74
N LYS A 17 26.90 -22.66 -17.81
CA LYS A 17 25.88 -23.73 -17.71
C LYS A 17 26.47 -25.04 -17.18
N GLU A 18 27.68 -25.35 -17.52
CA GLU A 18 28.42 -26.55 -17.09
C GLU A 18 28.97 -26.41 -15.67
N MET A 19 29.25 -25.20 -15.22
CA MET A 19 29.76 -24.87 -13.89
C MET A 19 28.98 -23.70 -13.28
N PRO A 20 27.70 -23.87 -12.93
CA PRO A 20 26.87 -22.80 -12.39
C PRO A 20 27.38 -22.33 -11.01
N PHE A 21 27.09 -21.11 -10.67
CA PHE A 21 27.23 -20.64 -9.29
C PHE A 21 26.26 -21.38 -8.35
N LYS A 22 26.63 -21.54 -7.09
CA LYS A 22 25.70 -22.05 -6.07
C LYS A 22 24.83 -20.97 -5.47
N PHE A 23 25.31 -19.73 -5.47
CA PHE A 23 24.68 -18.58 -4.85
C PHE A 23 24.30 -17.53 -5.87
N ILE A 24 23.10 -16.98 -5.73
CA ILE A 24 22.63 -15.87 -6.59
C ILE A 24 23.54 -14.66 -6.40
N ASN A 25 23.98 -14.43 -5.16
CA ASN A 25 24.83 -13.28 -4.82
C ASN A 25 26.21 -13.31 -5.52
N ASP A 26 26.71 -14.47 -5.91
CA ASP A 26 27.95 -14.55 -6.69
C ASP A 26 27.77 -14.00 -8.11
N ALA A 27 26.62 -14.28 -8.73
CA ALA A 27 26.25 -13.66 -10.01
C ALA A 27 25.95 -12.16 -9.83
N ALA A 28 25.25 -11.77 -8.77
CA ALA A 28 24.88 -10.38 -8.49
C ALA A 28 26.09 -9.44 -8.34
N LYS A 29 27.23 -9.95 -7.85
CA LYS A 29 28.49 -9.20 -7.74
C LYS A 29 29.13 -8.86 -9.10
N ILE A 30 28.87 -9.63 -10.15
CA ILE A 30 29.57 -9.51 -11.43
C ILE A 30 28.69 -9.18 -12.63
N ALA A 31 27.39 -9.45 -12.57
CA ALA A 31 26.43 -9.14 -13.63
C ALA A 31 26.48 -7.65 -13.99
N LYS A 32 26.40 -7.35 -15.29
CA LYS A 32 26.50 -6.00 -15.87
C LYS A 32 25.33 -5.75 -16.80
N ALA A 33 25.21 -4.53 -17.26
CA ALA A 33 24.16 -4.12 -18.22
C ALA A 33 24.07 -5.08 -19.42
N GLY A 34 22.86 -5.60 -19.66
CA GLY A 34 22.56 -6.59 -20.68
C GLY A 34 22.82 -8.05 -20.30
N ASP A 35 23.20 -8.32 -19.06
CA ASP A 35 23.37 -9.68 -18.56
C ASP A 35 22.06 -10.25 -17.97
N GLU A 36 21.95 -11.58 -18.03
CA GLU A 36 20.87 -12.35 -17.40
C GLU A 36 21.45 -13.29 -16.35
N VAL A 37 20.83 -13.35 -15.19
CA VAL A 37 21.09 -14.32 -14.10
C VAL A 37 19.93 -15.29 -14.08
N LEU A 38 20.14 -16.49 -14.62
CA LEU A 38 19.14 -17.56 -14.70
C LEU A 38 19.30 -18.51 -13.51
N VAL A 39 18.29 -18.57 -12.66
CA VAL A 39 18.33 -19.27 -11.37
C VAL A 39 17.50 -20.56 -11.45
N ALA A 40 18.14 -21.70 -11.26
CA ALA A 40 17.49 -23.00 -11.26
C ALA A 40 16.54 -23.15 -10.05
N PRO A 41 15.50 -24.01 -10.15
CA PRO A 41 14.65 -24.33 -9.03
C PRO A 41 15.44 -24.79 -7.80
N GLY A 42 15.08 -24.27 -6.62
CA GLY A 42 15.72 -24.58 -5.35
C GLY A 42 15.44 -23.53 -4.28
N ILE A 43 15.85 -23.78 -3.05
CA ILE A 43 15.71 -22.85 -1.93
C ILE A 43 17.07 -22.19 -1.68
N TYR A 44 17.12 -20.88 -1.81
CA TYR A 44 18.31 -20.04 -1.64
C TYR A 44 18.23 -19.27 -0.32
N HIS A 45 19.00 -19.70 0.64
CA HIS A 45 19.10 -19.09 1.97
C HIS A 45 20.13 -17.97 1.93
N GLU A 46 19.78 -16.84 1.29
CA GLU A 46 20.73 -15.75 1.10
C GLU A 46 20.07 -14.37 1.07
N TYR A 47 20.86 -13.37 1.35
CA TYR A 47 20.59 -11.99 1.00
C TYR A 47 21.35 -11.66 -0.28
N VAL A 48 20.63 -11.32 -1.32
CA VAL A 48 21.17 -10.96 -2.63
C VAL A 48 21.33 -9.44 -2.70
N ASP A 49 22.55 -8.98 -2.89
CA ASP A 49 22.95 -7.57 -2.99
C ASP A 49 23.48 -7.25 -4.39
N PRO A 50 22.64 -6.82 -5.33
CA PRO A 50 23.10 -6.41 -6.66
C PRO A 50 24.03 -5.21 -6.59
N VAL A 51 25.23 -5.35 -7.18
CA VAL A 51 26.28 -4.31 -7.13
C VAL A 51 26.21 -3.34 -8.30
N ASN A 52 25.78 -3.83 -9.47
CA ASN A 52 25.73 -3.08 -10.72
C ASN A 52 24.27 -2.88 -11.16
N GLY A 53 24.00 -1.78 -11.83
CA GLY A 53 22.78 -1.51 -12.56
C GLY A 53 22.90 -1.75 -14.05
N GLY A 54 21.76 -1.86 -14.72
CA GLY A 54 21.61 -1.84 -16.16
C GLY A 54 21.39 -0.42 -16.71
N THR A 55 20.94 -0.37 -17.95
CA THR A 55 20.39 0.80 -18.62
C THR A 55 18.98 0.49 -19.12
N GLU A 56 18.25 1.47 -19.59
CA GLU A 56 16.91 1.27 -20.14
C GLU A 56 16.90 0.24 -21.27
N ASP A 57 17.86 0.32 -22.19
CA ASP A 57 18.01 -0.58 -23.33
C ASP A 57 18.78 -1.88 -23.03
N ALA A 58 19.47 -1.95 -21.89
CA ALA A 58 20.30 -3.08 -21.49
C ALA A 58 20.16 -3.38 -19.99
N ARG A 59 19.00 -3.89 -19.60
CA ARG A 59 18.68 -4.22 -18.21
C ARG A 59 19.54 -5.39 -17.71
N ILE A 60 19.73 -5.49 -16.40
CA ILE A 60 20.20 -6.73 -15.78
C ILE A 60 18.95 -7.53 -15.37
N VAL A 61 18.84 -8.75 -15.86
CA VAL A 61 17.67 -9.60 -15.63
C VAL A 61 18.03 -10.71 -14.64
N TYR A 62 17.36 -10.74 -13.49
CA TYR A 62 17.37 -11.88 -12.58
C TYR A 62 16.08 -12.65 -12.80
N LYS A 63 16.17 -13.90 -13.17
CA LYS A 63 15.02 -14.70 -13.56
C LYS A 63 15.06 -16.12 -12.98
N SER A 64 13.97 -16.55 -12.40
CA SER A 64 13.76 -17.95 -12.09
C SER A 64 13.59 -18.77 -13.37
N GLU A 65 14.33 -19.87 -13.54
CA GLU A 65 14.25 -20.75 -14.71
C GLU A 65 12.84 -21.34 -14.89
N LYS A 66 12.16 -21.61 -13.79
CA LYS A 66 10.75 -22.02 -13.78
C LYS A 66 9.97 -21.03 -12.93
N PRO A 67 8.75 -20.63 -13.33
CA PRO A 67 7.91 -19.74 -12.53
C PRO A 67 7.84 -20.21 -11.08
N LEU A 68 8.19 -19.33 -10.13
CA LEU A 68 8.22 -19.57 -8.69
C LEU A 68 9.08 -20.78 -8.25
N GLY A 69 9.93 -21.30 -9.12
CA GLY A 69 10.78 -22.46 -8.82
C GLY A 69 12.01 -22.11 -7.98
N ALA A 70 12.58 -20.93 -8.17
CA ALA A 70 13.67 -20.42 -7.36
C ALA A 70 13.08 -19.62 -6.17
N LYS A 71 13.36 -20.09 -4.95
CA LYS A 71 12.86 -19.51 -3.71
C LYS A 71 13.98 -18.83 -2.96
N ILE A 72 13.89 -17.52 -2.74
CA ILE A 72 14.83 -16.77 -1.90
C ILE A 72 14.21 -16.57 -0.52
N THR A 73 14.88 -17.03 0.53
CA THR A 73 14.32 -16.94 1.88
C THR A 73 15.24 -16.23 2.85
N GLY A 74 14.64 -15.37 3.71
CA GLY A 74 15.32 -14.77 4.85
C GLY A 74 15.47 -15.70 6.04
N ALA A 75 14.92 -16.91 5.97
CA ALA A 75 14.89 -17.86 7.07
C ALA A 75 15.94 -18.97 6.95
N GLU A 76 16.19 -19.63 8.08
CA GLU A 76 16.96 -20.88 8.20
C GLU A 76 16.11 -21.98 8.80
N THR A 77 16.33 -23.23 8.38
CA THR A 77 15.67 -24.40 8.97
C THR A 77 16.32 -24.78 10.28
N MET A 78 15.51 -24.96 11.32
CA MET A 78 15.96 -25.37 12.66
C MET A 78 15.52 -26.79 12.96
N ASN A 79 16.49 -27.69 13.23
CA ASN A 79 16.23 -29.09 13.53
C ASN A 79 16.47 -29.45 15.01
N ASP A 80 17.20 -28.60 15.75
CA ASP A 80 17.67 -28.91 17.13
C ASP A 80 16.62 -28.41 18.15
N TRP A 81 15.39 -28.91 18.04
CA TRP A 81 14.31 -28.65 18.97
C TRP A 81 14.27 -29.68 20.08
N GLU A 82 14.27 -29.23 21.34
CA GLU A 82 14.16 -30.05 22.55
C GLU A 82 12.78 -29.80 23.19
N HIS A 83 12.12 -30.88 23.66
CA HIS A 83 10.88 -30.72 24.39
C HIS A 83 11.11 -29.96 25.70
N TYR A 84 10.34 -28.89 25.93
CA TYR A 84 10.46 -28.09 27.14
C TYR A 84 9.34 -28.37 28.14
N LYS A 85 8.11 -28.09 27.79
CA LYS A 85 6.94 -28.29 28.66
C LYS A 85 5.64 -28.28 27.86
N ASP A 86 4.70 -29.16 28.18
CA ASP A 86 3.40 -29.28 27.51
C ASP A 86 3.59 -29.38 25.97
N ASN A 87 3.04 -28.44 25.20
CA ASN A 87 3.19 -28.37 23.74
C ASN A 87 4.35 -27.48 23.29
N VAL A 88 5.17 -26.96 24.24
CA VAL A 88 6.28 -26.05 23.96
C VAL A 88 7.58 -26.80 23.82
N TRP A 89 8.31 -26.42 22.80
CA TRP A 89 9.66 -26.87 22.49
C TRP A 89 10.62 -25.68 22.53
N VAL A 90 11.89 -25.92 22.72
CA VAL A 90 12.94 -24.89 22.80
C VAL A 90 14.06 -25.21 21.82
N CYS A 91 14.50 -24.17 21.12
CA CYS A 91 15.69 -24.18 20.25
C CYS A 91 16.69 -23.13 20.75
N ARG A 92 17.98 -23.47 20.76
CA ARG A 92 19.07 -22.56 21.17
C ARG A 92 19.95 -22.27 19.97
N VAL A 93 20.02 -21.01 19.58
CA VAL A 93 20.75 -20.57 18.40
C VAL A 93 21.96 -19.73 18.82
N ASP A 94 23.13 -20.08 18.35
CA ASP A 94 24.34 -19.27 18.58
C ASP A 94 24.16 -17.89 17.92
N ASN A 95 24.43 -16.80 18.66
CA ASN A 95 24.24 -15.44 18.15
C ASN A 95 25.15 -15.10 16.97
N GLY A 96 26.22 -15.86 16.72
CA GLY A 96 27.03 -15.73 15.51
C GLY A 96 26.28 -16.00 14.20
N VAL A 97 25.18 -16.77 14.23
CA VAL A 97 24.32 -17.02 13.07
C VAL A 97 23.71 -15.73 12.53
N PHE A 98 23.42 -14.78 13.40
CA PHE A 98 22.77 -13.53 13.04
C PHE A 98 23.73 -12.42 12.57
N GLY A 99 25.04 -12.62 12.68
CA GLY A 99 26.02 -11.60 12.32
C GLY A 99 25.80 -10.28 13.08
N ASN A 100 25.61 -9.21 12.35
CA ASN A 100 25.39 -7.87 12.93
C ASN A 100 23.91 -7.52 13.20
N TYR A 101 22.99 -8.42 12.87
CA TYR A 101 21.56 -8.18 12.97
C TYR A 101 20.85 -9.41 13.56
N ASN A 102 20.53 -9.33 14.85
CA ASN A 102 19.78 -10.41 15.52
C ASN A 102 18.29 -10.01 15.60
N PRO A 103 17.41 -10.64 14.81
CA PRO A 103 15.97 -10.35 14.81
C PRO A 103 15.29 -10.56 16.16
N TYR A 104 15.83 -11.43 17.02
CA TYR A 104 15.26 -11.78 18.33
C TYR A 104 15.75 -10.87 19.46
N THR A 105 16.50 -9.83 19.13
CA THR A 105 16.89 -8.72 20.03
C THR A 105 16.54 -7.36 19.43
N THR A 106 16.15 -7.32 18.17
CA THR A 106 15.77 -6.10 17.47
C THR A 106 14.26 -5.95 17.55
N MET A 107 13.82 -4.84 18.12
CA MET A 107 12.38 -4.55 18.26
C MET A 107 11.85 -3.83 17.04
N VAL A 108 10.61 -4.16 16.65
CA VAL A 108 9.82 -3.36 15.70
C VAL A 108 9.45 -2.06 16.38
N GLY A 109 9.62 -0.95 15.71
CA GLY A 109 9.22 0.33 16.26
C GLY A 109 9.76 1.52 15.47
N GLY A 110 9.18 2.70 15.70
CA GLY A 110 9.58 3.92 15.08
C GLY A 110 8.54 5.02 15.04
N ASP A 111 8.79 6.05 14.25
CA ASP A 111 7.82 7.11 14.05
C ASP A 111 6.51 6.52 13.53
N TRP A 112 5.40 6.98 14.12
CA TRP A 112 4.06 6.52 13.78
C TRP A 112 3.81 5.01 14.02
N TYR A 113 4.60 4.38 14.90
CA TYR A 113 4.32 3.06 15.41
C TYR A 113 3.50 3.17 16.71
N PHE A 114 2.29 2.65 16.72
CA PHE A 114 1.31 2.83 17.81
C PHE A 114 0.91 1.51 18.49
N ALA A 115 1.50 0.39 18.11
CA ALA A 115 1.15 -0.89 18.73
C ALA A 115 1.35 -0.83 20.26
N PRO A 116 0.38 -1.29 21.05
CA PRO A 116 0.47 -1.26 22.52
C PRO A 116 1.55 -2.18 23.06
N VAL A 117 1.96 -3.18 22.27
CA VAL A 117 2.99 -4.16 22.61
C VAL A 117 4.08 -4.12 21.55
N VAL A 118 5.32 -3.95 22.02
CA VAL A 118 6.48 -3.97 21.13
C VAL A 118 6.85 -5.41 20.80
N ARG A 119 7.00 -5.72 19.52
CA ARG A 119 7.34 -7.05 18.99
C ARG A 119 8.76 -7.07 18.45
N HIS A 120 9.39 -8.26 18.42
CA HIS A 120 10.68 -8.44 17.76
C HIS A 120 10.51 -8.48 16.24
N THR A 121 11.58 -8.17 15.50
CA THR A 121 11.62 -8.41 14.05
C THR A 121 11.78 -9.90 13.72
N GLY A 122 12.06 -10.73 14.73
CA GLY A 122 12.08 -12.18 14.66
C GLY A 122 10.71 -12.80 14.36
N ALA A 123 10.75 -14.01 13.81
CA ALA A 123 9.56 -14.85 13.58
C ALA A 123 9.94 -16.33 13.52
N VAL A 124 9.00 -17.19 13.90
CA VAL A 124 9.09 -18.65 13.79
C VAL A 124 8.00 -19.11 12.81
N TYR A 125 8.36 -20.04 11.95
CA TYR A 125 7.46 -20.57 10.92
C TYR A 125 7.33 -22.10 11.06
N LEU A 126 6.10 -22.59 10.97
CA LEU A 126 5.78 -24.02 10.87
C LEU A 126 5.10 -24.28 9.51
N LYS A 127 5.74 -25.03 8.62
CA LYS A 127 5.22 -25.31 7.28
C LYS A 127 4.82 -24.03 6.52
N ASP A 128 5.73 -23.08 6.51
CA ASP A 128 5.58 -21.76 5.85
C ASP A 128 4.55 -20.79 6.47
N ARG A 129 3.83 -21.19 7.57
CA ARG A 129 2.97 -20.27 8.32
C ARG A 129 3.67 -19.71 9.54
N GLN A 130 3.56 -18.40 9.71
CA GLN A 130 4.16 -17.67 10.83
C GLN A 130 3.40 -17.96 12.14
N LEU A 131 4.14 -18.16 13.26
CA LEU A 131 3.60 -18.26 14.60
C LEU A 131 3.45 -16.88 15.23
N TYR A 132 2.49 -16.72 16.14
CA TYR A 132 2.23 -15.48 16.87
C TYR A 132 3.26 -15.27 17.97
N GLU A 133 3.77 -14.06 18.11
CA GLU A 133 4.69 -13.72 19.19
C GLU A 133 3.93 -13.52 20.50
N ALA A 134 4.33 -14.26 21.53
CA ALA A 134 3.83 -14.10 22.88
C ALA A 134 4.65 -13.06 23.66
N GLU A 135 4.01 -12.34 24.58
CA GLU A 135 4.68 -11.36 25.44
C GLU A 135 5.46 -12.02 26.57
N THR A 136 5.03 -13.20 26.97
CA THR A 136 5.63 -13.98 28.05
C THR A 136 5.73 -15.46 27.68
N LEU A 137 6.65 -16.17 28.32
CA LEU A 137 6.74 -17.62 28.18
C LEU A 137 5.46 -18.32 28.65
N GLU A 138 4.77 -17.78 29.67
CA GLU A 138 3.49 -18.31 30.15
C GLU A 138 2.41 -18.24 29.10
N GLU A 139 2.28 -17.12 28.40
CA GLU A 139 1.36 -16.95 27.28
C GLU A 139 1.69 -17.92 26.14
N CYS A 140 2.96 -18.11 25.81
CA CYS A 140 3.42 -19.10 24.84
C CYS A 140 2.99 -20.52 25.24
N ILE A 141 3.12 -20.88 26.51
CA ILE A 141 2.73 -22.20 27.03
C ILE A 141 1.21 -22.38 26.94
N LYS A 142 0.43 -21.38 27.34
CA LYS A 142 -1.04 -21.45 27.28
C LYS A 142 -1.58 -21.62 25.86
N GLY A 143 -1.00 -20.95 24.89
CA GLY A 143 -1.44 -21.04 23.50
C GLY A 143 -2.91 -20.64 23.31
N GLU A 144 -3.34 -19.55 23.95
CA GLU A 144 -4.72 -19.04 23.84
C GLU A 144 -4.94 -18.35 22.48
N VAL A 145 -6.17 -18.40 21.99
CA VAL A 145 -6.58 -17.75 20.74
C VAL A 145 -6.44 -16.23 20.84
N TYR A 146 -5.91 -15.62 19.82
CA TYR A 146 -5.87 -14.17 19.63
C TYR A 146 -6.95 -13.79 18.59
N ALA A 147 -8.12 -13.41 19.08
CA ALA A 147 -9.32 -13.16 18.28
C ALA A 147 -9.18 -12.07 17.19
N PRO A 148 -8.40 -10.97 17.39
CA PRO A 148 -8.31 -9.88 16.41
C PRO A 148 -7.66 -10.22 15.07
N SER A 149 -7.15 -11.42 14.87
CA SER A 149 -6.53 -11.85 13.61
C SER A 149 -7.53 -12.42 12.62
N TRP A 150 -7.32 -12.24 11.30
CA TRP A 150 -8.11 -12.94 10.27
C TRP A 150 -7.95 -14.47 10.32
N GLU A 151 -6.81 -14.95 10.82
CA GLU A 151 -6.54 -16.39 11.01
C GLU A 151 -6.46 -16.75 12.49
N SER A 152 -7.44 -16.32 13.29
CA SER A 152 -7.43 -16.43 14.75
C SER A 152 -7.28 -17.88 15.26
N GLU A 153 -7.77 -18.87 14.53
CA GLU A 153 -7.60 -20.29 14.86
C GLU A 153 -6.13 -20.76 14.81
N TRP A 154 -5.29 -20.07 13.98
CA TRP A 154 -3.85 -20.34 13.93
C TRP A 154 -3.08 -19.66 15.05
N SER A 155 -3.64 -18.68 15.71
CA SER A 155 -2.98 -17.87 16.75
C SER A 155 -2.64 -18.63 18.03
N VAL A 156 -3.12 -19.85 18.17
CA VAL A 156 -2.74 -20.76 19.26
C VAL A 156 -1.28 -21.24 19.14
N TYR A 157 -0.72 -21.20 17.92
CA TYR A 157 0.71 -21.45 17.68
C TYR A 157 1.48 -20.20 18.04
N LYS A 158 2.18 -20.22 19.15
CA LYS A 158 2.91 -19.06 19.69
C LYS A 158 4.39 -19.33 19.83
N TRP A 159 5.17 -18.26 19.81
CA TRP A 159 6.59 -18.32 20.13
C TRP A 159 6.96 -17.18 21.09
N TYR A 160 8.07 -17.39 21.82
CA TYR A 160 8.67 -16.44 22.76
C TYR A 160 10.19 -16.56 22.71
N THR A 161 10.91 -15.51 23.03
CA THR A 161 12.37 -15.51 23.01
C THR A 161 12.98 -14.83 24.23
N GLU A 162 14.16 -15.29 24.59
CA GLU A 162 15.05 -14.65 25.58
C GLU A 162 16.52 -14.86 25.19
N GLN A 163 17.45 -14.16 25.85
CA GLN A 163 18.89 -14.23 25.60
C GLN A 163 19.63 -14.94 26.73
N ASP A 164 20.34 -16.01 26.43
CA ASP A 164 21.36 -16.61 27.31
C ASP A 164 22.68 -15.85 27.07
N LYS A 165 22.95 -14.83 27.92
CA LYS A 165 24.15 -14.00 27.79
C LYS A 165 25.42 -14.74 28.13
N GLU A 166 25.35 -15.75 28.98
CA GLU A 166 26.54 -16.53 29.40
C GLU A 166 27.04 -17.40 28.26
N LYS A 167 26.11 -17.98 27.50
CA LYS A 167 26.40 -18.84 26.33
C LYS A 167 26.42 -18.11 25.01
N ASN A 168 26.08 -16.83 25.00
CA ASN A 168 25.91 -16.03 23.78
C ASN A 168 24.90 -16.67 22.80
N GLN A 169 23.73 -17.05 23.31
CA GLN A 169 22.69 -17.73 22.54
C GLN A 169 21.36 -17.00 22.63
N THR A 170 20.62 -17.03 21.51
CA THR A 170 19.18 -16.74 21.45
C THR A 170 18.41 -18.03 21.77
N VAL A 171 17.55 -17.97 22.78
CA VAL A 171 16.68 -19.08 23.18
C VAL A 171 15.29 -18.82 22.65
N ILE A 172 14.76 -19.71 21.82
CA ILE A 172 13.44 -19.59 21.20
C ILE A 172 12.55 -20.71 21.73
N TYR A 173 11.43 -20.35 22.34
CA TYR A 173 10.39 -21.26 22.75
C TYR A 173 9.24 -21.18 21.73
N ALA A 174 8.68 -22.33 21.32
CA ALA A 174 7.55 -22.34 20.41
C ALA A 174 6.55 -23.43 20.79
N ASN A 175 5.27 -23.07 20.78
CA ASN A 175 4.14 -23.95 21.04
C ASN A 175 3.65 -24.52 19.72
N PHE A 176 3.87 -25.79 19.49
CA PHE A 176 3.50 -26.46 18.24
C PHE A 176 2.18 -27.25 18.32
N GLN A 177 1.38 -27.04 19.37
CA GLN A 177 0.06 -27.64 19.52
C GLN A 177 0.06 -29.18 19.33
N GLY A 178 1.01 -29.84 20.00
CA GLY A 178 1.16 -31.30 19.96
C GLY A 178 1.90 -31.87 18.74
N LYS A 179 2.33 -31.04 17.80
CA LYS A 179 3.20 -31.48 16.70
C LYS A 179 4.65 -31.60 17.16
N ASN A 180 5.37 -32.56 16.60
CA ASN A 180 6.80 -32.74 16.85
C ASN A 180 7.62 -31.90 15.85
N PRO A 181 8.27 -30.80 16.26
CA PRO A 181 9.02 -29.94 15.34
C PRO A 181 10.25 -30.63 14.72
N THR A 182 10.74 -31.75 15.28
CA THR A 182 11.85 -32.52 14.68
C THR A 182 11.41 -33.34 13.47
N GLU A 183 10.09 -33.51 13.27
CA GLU A 183 9.49 -34.22 12.15
C GLU A 183 8.82 -33.25 11.14
N GLU A 184 8.83 -31.96 11.45
CA GLU A 184 8.19 -30.92 10.69
C GLU A 184 9.22 -29.91 10.15
N LYS A 185 8.86 -29.20 9.08
CA LYS A 185 9.68 -28.07 8.62
C LYS A 185 9.44 -26.87 9.53
N VAL A 186 10.42 -26.55 10.37
CA VAL A 186 10.40 -25.37 11.24
C VAL A 186 11.54 -24.45 10.84
N GLU A 187 11.25 -23.18 10.64
CA GLU A 187 12.20 -22.16 10.21
C GLU A 187 12.15 -20.94 11.14
N ILE A 188 13.24 -20.22 11.20
CA ILE A 188 13.34 -18.92 11.86
C ILE A 188 13.92 -17.90 10.89
N ASN A 189 13.44 -16.66 10.88
CA ASN A 189 14.06 -15.61 10.06
C ASN A 189 15.38 -15.15 10.68
N VAL A 190 16.38 -14.95 9.83
CA VAL A 190 17.73 -14.54 10.23
C VAL A 190 18.27 -13.38 9.39
N ARG A 191 17.64 -13.08 8.24
CA ARG A 191 18.07 -12.04 7.30
C ARG A 191 17.06 -10.92 7.24
N ARG A 192 17.56 -9.71 7.22
CA ARG A 192 16.75 -8.49 7.14
C ARG A 192 16.08 -8.33 5.78
N ASN A 193 16.78 -8.65 4.69
CA ASN A 193 16.33 -8.52 3.32
C ASN A 193 16.58 -9.82 2.56
N CYS A 194 15.91 -9.99 1.41
CA CYS A 194 16.14 -11.09 0.47
C CYS A 194 16.81 -10.62 -0.83
N PHE A 195 16.29 -9.56 -1.46
CA PHE A 195 16.84 -9.01 -2.70
C PHE A 195 16.75 -7.49 -2.69
N MET A 196 17.82 -6.83 -2.29
CA MET A 196 17.85 -5.38 -2.16
C MET A 196 19.29 -4.85 -2.26
N PRO A 197 19.60 -3.88 -3.13
CA PRO A 197 20.93 -3.30 -3.18
C PRO A 197 21.27 -2.58 -1.89
N SER A 198 22.46 -2.81 -1.37
CA SER A 198 23.01 -2.03 -0.25
C SER A 198 23.37 -0.59 -0.66
N LYS A 199 23.50 -0.33 -1.97
CA LYS A 199 23.83 0.96 -2.58
C LYS A 199 22.62 1.54 -3.31
N THR A 200 22.56 2.87 -3.33
CA THR A 200 21.63 3.62 -4.20
C THR A 200 22.12 3.64 -5.65
N GLY A 201 21.21 3.94 -6.60
CA GLY A 201 21.56 4.08 -8.01
C GLY A 201 21.84 2.79 -8.78
N VAL A 202 21.43 1.65 -8.26
CA VAL A 202 21.47 0.36 -8.96
C VAL A 202 20.24 0.27 -9.85
N ASN A 203 20.31 0.91 -11.03
CA ASN A 203 19.18 1.15 -11.92
C ASN A 203 18.84 -0.04 -12.81
N TYR A 204 17.64 -0.07 -13.40
CA TYR A 204 17.21 -0.91 -14.50
C TYR A 204 17.47 -2.40 -14.30
N ILE A 205 17.05 -2.91 -13.15
CA ILE A 205 16.99 -4.35 -12.89
C ILE A 205 15.59 -4.87 -13.22
N THR A 206 15.53 -6.05 -13.81
CA THR A 206 14.31 -6.86 -13.89
C THR A 206 14.47 -8.06 -12.96
N PHE A 207 13.51 -8.22 -12.04
CA PHE A 207 13.42 -9.33 -11.10
C PHE A 207 12.14 -10.10 -11.37
N SER A 208 12.23 -11.34 -11.87
CA SER A 208 11.09 -12.03 -12.47
C SER A 208 10.97 -13.49 -12.05
N GLY A 209 9.77 -13.89 -11.60
CA GLY A 209 9.37 -15.28 -11.40
C GLY A 209 9.89 -15.96 -10.14
N PHE A 210 10.30 -15.22 -9.13
CA PHE A 210 10.78 -15.76 -7.85
C PHE A 210 9.68 -15.89 -6.79
N ASP A 211 9.84 -16.87 -5.90
CA ASP A 211 9.16 -16.93 -4.61
C ASP A 211 10.13 -16.34 -3.55
N VAL A 212 9.72 -15.26 -2.88
CA VAL A 212 10.54 -14.55 -1.89
C VAL A 212 9.82 -14.44 -0.58
N SER A 213 10.47 -14.87 0.53
CA SER A 213 9.73 -14.94 1.79
C SER A 213 10.59 -14.84 3.05
N LYS A 214 9.92 -14.58 4.19
CA LYS A 214 10.42 -14.76 5.56
C LYS A 214 11.59 -13.85 5.92
N ALA A 215 11.59 -12.60 5.47
CA ALA A 215 12.58 -11.62 5.88
C ALA A 215 12.21 -10.97 7.23
N ALA A 216 13.25 -10.68 8.02
CA ALA A 216 13.16 -9.96 9.29
C ALA A 216 13.26 -8.44 9.07
N THR A 217 12.41 -7.88 8.20
CA THR A 217 12.41 -6.46 7.89
C THR A 217 12.05 -5.62 9.13
N THR A 218 12.56 -4.40 9.19
CA THR A 218 12.24 -3.45 10.25
C THR A 218 10.99 -2.63 9.88
N TRP A 219 10.42 -1.93 10.86
CA TRP A 219 9.38 -0.95 10.60
C TRP A 219 9.83 0.07 9.54
N ALA A 220 8.97 0.31 8.57
CA ALA A 220 9.18 1.34 7.55
C ALA A 220 8.44 2.61 7.97
N PRO A 221 9.13 3.58 8.61
CA PRO A 221 8.48 4.80 9.08
C PRO A 221 8.25 5.77 7.94
N PRO A 222 7.20 6.60 7.99
CA PRO A 222 6.94 7.58 6.94
C PRO A 222 7.98 8.70 6.86
N ALA A 223 8.67 9.00 7.96
CA ALA A 223 9.63 10.10 8.02
C ALA A 223 11.10 9.72 7.74
N ALA A 224 11.41 8.47 7.42
CA ALA A 224 12.79 8.00 7.31
C ALA A 224 12.99 6.96 6.19
N TYR A 225 14.16 6.33 6.17
CA TYR A 225 14.47 5.22 5.28
C TYR A 225 13.50 4.07 5.48
N GLN A 226 12.95 3.58 4.38
CA GLN A 226 12.02 2.46 4.38
C GLN A 226 12.67 1.20 3.83
N ASP A 227 12.68 0.17 4.63
CA ASP A 227 13.24 -1.13 4.32
C ASP A 227 12.17 -2.08 3.77
N GLY A 228 12.58 -3.07 3.00
CA GLY A 228 11.70 -4.10 2.47
C GLY A 228 12.40 -5.41 2.25
N MET A 229 11.64 -6.47 2.04
CA MET A 229 12.19 -7.76 1.66
C MET A 229 12.83 -7.71 0.28
N ILE A 230 12.19 -6.98 -0.65
CA ILE A 230 12.67 -6.64 -2.00
C ILE A 230 12.59 -5.14 -2.17
N GLY A 231 13.51 -4.54 -2.92
CA GLY A 231 13.37 -3.15 -3.32
C GLY A 231 14.54 -2.57 -4.11
N PRO A 232 14.26 -1.50 -4.87
CA PRO A 232 15.26 -0.82 -5.71
C PRO A 232 16.26 0.05 -4.94
N HIS A 233 15.97 0.46 -3.72
CA HIS A 233 16.79 1.32 -2.87
C HIS A 233 17.27 2.60 -3.57
N TRP A 234 16.36 3.55 -3.80
CA TRP A 234 16.69 4.86 -4.40
C TRP A 234 17.39 4.74 -5.76
N SER A 235 16.67 4.17 -6.71
CA SER A 235 17.14 3.96 -8.07
C SER A 235 16.04 4.20 -9.09
N LYS A 236 16.31 3.91 -10.36
CA LYS A 236 15.38 4.11 -11.47
C LYS A 236 15.07 2.82 -12.21
N GLY A 237 13.83 2.71 -12.65
CA GLY A 237 13.40 1.84 -13.73
C GLY A 237 13.47 0.33 -13.43
N TRP A 238 13.25 -0.10 -12.18
CA TRP A 238 13.12 -1.53 -11.88
C TRP A 238 11.82 -2.11 -12.41
N ILE A 239 11.86 -3.40 -12.78
CA ILE A 239 10.68 -4.22 -13.02
C ILE A 239 10.70 -5.38 -12.04
N ILE A 240 9.64 -5.52 -11.25
CA ILE A 240 9.39 -6.66 -10.35
C ILE A 240 8.12 -7.31 -10.85
N GLU A 241 8.23 -8.55 -11.33
CA GLU A 241 7.10 -9.18 -11.99
C GLU A 241 7.01 -10.69 -11.77
N ASP A 242 5.77 -11.22 -11.84
CA ASP A 242 5.49 -12.66 -11.79
C ASP A 242 6.04 -13.34 -10.52
N CYS A 243 6.10 -12.60 -9.39
CA CYS A 243 6.69 -13.06 -8.14
C CYS A 243 5.64 -13.40 -7.08
N GLU A 244 5.97 -14.35 -6.22
CA GLU A 244 5.33 -14.57 -4.92
C GLU A 244 6.14 -13.80 -3.87
N VAL A 245 5.48 -12.97 -3.03
CA VAL A 245 6.15 -12.19 -1.98
C VAL A 245 5.38 -12.35 -0.69
N SER A 246 5.96 -13.03 0.31
CA SER A 246 5.18 -13.39 1.49
C SER A 246 5.97 -13.43 2.80
N ASN A 247 5.25 -13.34 3.93
CA ASN A 247 5.80 -13.53 5.26
C ASN A 247 6.96 -12.58 5.61
N SER A 248 6.93 -11.34 5.14
CA SER A 248 7.82 -10.31 5.64
C SER A 248 7.36 -9.84 7.02
N LYS A 249 8.29 -9.66 7.96
CA LYS A 249 7.92 -9.16 9.31
C LYS A 249 7.27 -7.79 9.25
N CYS A 250 7.71 -6.91 8.34
CA CYS A 250 7.08 -5.62 8.08
C CYS A 250 6.72 -5.51 6.60
N CYS A 251 7.60 -5.01 5.76
CA CYS A 251 7.26 -4.68 4.36
C CYS A 251 7.67 -5.76 3.37
N GLY A 252 6.81 -6.05 2.40
CA GLY A 252 7.11 -6.93 1.27
C GLY A 252 8.05 -6.26 0.28
N ILE A 253 7.55 -5.30 -0.49
CA ILE A 253 8.34 -4.53 -1.48
C ILE A 253 8.47 -3.09 -1.01
N SER A 254 9.69 -2.54 -1.00
CA SER A 254 9.94 -1.13 -0.67
C SER A 254 10.48 -0.36 -1.86
N LEU A 255 9.77 0.69 -2.24
CA LEU A 255 10.20 1.73 -3.19
C LEU A 255 10.67 3.00 -2.45
N GLY A 256 11.11 2.86 -1.20
CA GLY A 256 11.42 3.96 -0.31
C GLY A 256 12.69 4.73 -0.66
N LYS A 257 12.91 5.82 0.06
CA LYS A 257 14.06 6.69 -0.13
C LYS A 257 15.37 6.10 0.42
N TYR A 258 16.47 6.76 0.11
CA TYR A 258 17.80 6.52 0.68
C TYR A 258 17.85 6.84 2.18
N TYR A 259 18.86 6.28 2.87
CA TYR A 259 19.18 6.65 4.25
C TYR A 259 19.88 8.03 4.28
N ASP A 260 19.32 8.97 5.05
CA ASP A 260 19.90 10.29 5.27
C ASP A 260 20.31 10.47 6.74
N PRO A 261 21.60 10.35 7.08
CA PRO A 261 22.06 10.42 8.47
C PRO A 261 21.80 11.77 9.14
N GLU A 262 21.48 12.83 8.36
CA GLU A 262 21.14 14.14 8.88
C GLU A 262 19.64 14.34 9.09
N ASN A 263 18.79 13.49 8.53
CA ASN A 263 17.34 13.61 8.63
C ASN A 263 16.67 12.35 9.20
N ASP A 264 17.21 11.16 8.99
CA ASP A 264 16.64 9.91 9.46
C ASP A 264 16.99 9.66 10.96
N HIS A 265 16.43 10.50 11.83
CA HIS A 265 16.69 10.44 13.28
C HIS A 265 15.76 9.46 14.02
N TYR A 266 14.99 8.74 13.31
CA TYR A 266 13.98 7.81 13.71
C TYR A 266 14.38 6.88 14.87
N PHE A 267 15.57 6.25 14.80
CA PHE A 267 16.03 5.35 15.85
C PHE A 267 16.69 6.05 17.05
N THR A 268 17.12 7.27 16.90
CA THR A 268 17.95 7.92 17.91
C THR A 268 17.28 9.07 18.62
N ARG A 269 16.19 9.62 18.07
CA ARG A 269 15.49 10.82 18.54
C ARG A 269 16.45 11.96 18.97
N LYS A 270 17.54 12.11 18.25
CA LYS A 270 18.54 13.15 18.51
C LYS A 270 18.02 14.56 18.28
N HIS A 271 16.95 14.68 17.53
CA HIS A 271 16.29 15.94 17.23
C HIS A 271 14.89 15.96 17.83
N VAL A 272 14.44 17.14 18.19
CA VAL A 272 13.09 17.42 18.72
C VAL A 272 12.10 17.87 17.64
N LYS A 273 12.47 17.71 16.37
CA LYS A 273 11.57 17.99 15.26
C LYS A 273 10.41 16.98 15.22
N SER A 274 9.22 17.46 14.89
CA SER A 274 8.08 16.59 14.69
C SER A 274 8.28 15.68 13.45
N PRO A 275 7.67 14.49 13.40
CA PRO A 275 7.71 13.62 12.22
C PRO A 275 7.24 14.33 10.95
N THR A 276 6.17 15.11 11.02
CA THR A 276 5.64 15.88 9.88
C THR A 276 6.63 16.94 9.38
N GLN A 277 7.38 17.59 10.28
CA GLN A 277 8.46 18.50 9.87
C GLN A 277 9.62 17.74 9.20
N MET A 278 9.96 16.56 9.71
CA MET A 278 11.01 15.73 9.11
C MET A 278 10.63 15.26 7.70
N GLU A 279 9.34 15.03 7.43
CA GLU A 279 8.86 14.72 6.09
C GLU A 279 9.05 15.87 5.11
N ARG A 280 8.65 17.09 5.49
CA ARG A 280 8.92 18.29 4.67
C ARG A 280 10.41 18.50 4.42
N ASP A 281 11.22 18.34 5.47
CA ASP A 281 12.68 18.44 5.35
C ASP A 281 13.22 17.40 4.34
N ALA A 282 12.71 16.15 4.39
CA ALA A 282 13.15 15.09 3.48
C ALA A 282 12.84 15.39 2.01
N VAL A 283 11.64 15.90 1.72
CA VAL A 283 11.23 16.31 0.36
C VAL A 283 12.14 17.41 -0.18
N CYS A 284 12.37 18.46 0.62
CA CYS A 284 13.28 19.55 0.23
C CYS A 284 14.72 19.06 0.07
N ARG A 285 15.19 18.16 0.94
CA ARG A 285 16.54 17.58 0.88
C ARG A 285 16.70 16.64 -0.31
N GLY A 286 15.65 15.95 -0.71
CA GLY A 286 15.63 15.07 -1.88
C GLY A 286 16.12 15.76 -3.15
N GLN A 287 15.85 17.07 -3.29
CA GLN A 287 16.33 17.87 -4.43
C GLN A 287 17.86 17.84 -4.53
N TYR A 288 18.57 17.85 -3.40
CA TYR A 288 20.03 17.75 -3.36
C TYR A 288 20.57 16.34 -3.56
N HIS A 289 19.72 15.33 -3.42
CA HIS A 289 20.05 13.91 -3.60
C HIS A 289 19.56 13.36 -4.95
N GLY A 290 19.30 14.23 -5.91
CA GLY A 290 18.97 13.86 -7.28
C GLY A 290 17.56 13.31 -7.45
N TRP A 291 16.61 13.74 -6.61
CA TRP A 291 15.22 13.37 -6.75
C TRP A 291 14.58 14.05 -7.96
N THR A 292 14.78 13.46 -9.11
CA THR A 292 14.25 13.92 -10.41
C THR A 292 13.74 12.75 -11.22
N LYS A 293 12.89 13.03 -12.21
CA LYS A 293 12.33 12.01 -13.13
C LYS A 293 13.41 11.27 -13.91
N GLU A 294 14.55 11.90 -14.17
CA GLU A 294 15.68 11.31 -14.88
C GLU A 294 16.42 10.27 -14.05
N ASN A 295 16.43 10.42 -12.72
CA ASN A 295 17.29 9.64 -11.84
C ASN A 295 16.56 8.60 -11.01
N ILE A 296 15.31 8.87 -10.58
CA ILE A 296 14.61 8.08 -9.55
C ILE A 296 13.21 7.69 -10.03
N GLY A 297 12.74 6.54 -9.55
CA GLY A 297 11.36 6.08 -9.78
C GLY A 297 11.18 5.36 -11.12
N SER A 298 10.01 5.50 -11.71
CA SER A 298 9.63 4.81 -12.96
C SER A 298 9.73 3.27 -12.85
N HIS A 299 9.37 2.74 -11.69
CA HIS A 299 9.34 1.31 -11.44
C HIS A 299 8.06 0.69 -11.98
N ILE A 300 8.10 -0.59 -12.31
CA ILE A 300 6.93 -1.39 -12.67
C ILE A 300 6.87 -2.58 -11.73
N ILE A 301 5.76 -2.69 -10.99
CA ILE A 301 5.47 -3.85 -10.15
C ILE A 301 4.20 -4.47 -10.69
N ARG A 302 4.30 -5.71 -11.20
CA ARG A 302 3.15 -6.31 -11.87
C ARG A 302 3.06 -7.83 -11.74
N ARG A 303 1.82 -8.32 -11.75
CA ARG A 303 1.50 -9.75 -11.71
C ARG A 303 2.21 -10.47 -10.56
N CYS A 304 2.33 -9.78 -9.44
CA CYS A 304 2.87 -10.32 -8.20
C CYS A 304 1.73 -10.74 -7.27
N HIS A 305 1.92 -11.84 -6.55
CA HIS A 305 1.08 -12.26 -5.46
C HIS A 305 1.77 -11.90 -4.14
N ILE A 306 1.20 -10.95 -3.40
CA ILE A 306 1.82 -10.34 -2.21
C ILE A 306 0.90 -10.56 -1.01
N HIS A 307 1.39 -11.27 0.03
CA HIS A 307 0.53 -11.59 1.16
C HIS A 307 1.30 -11.85 2.46
N HIS A 308 0.58 -11.78 3.59
CA HIS A 308 1.13 -12.06 4.93
C HIS A 308 2.40 -11.25 5.25
N CYS A 309 2.40 -9.98 4.83
CA CYS A 309 3.38 -8.98 5.27
C CYS A 309 2.75 -8.15 6.39
N GLU A 310 3.41 -8.05 7.55
CA GLU A 310 2.72 -7.58 8.76
C GLU A 310 2.69 -6.05 8.90
N GLN A 311 3.26 -5.30 7.95
CA GLN A 311 3.07 -3.85 7.86
C GLN A 311 2.46 -3.46 6.53
N THR A 312 3.12 -3.74 5.40
CA THR A 312 2.61 -3.35 4.09
C THR A 312 3.03 -4.33 2.99
N GLY A 313 2.18 -4.47 1.97
CA GLY A 313 2.53 -5.23 0.77
C GLY A 313 3.57 -4.48 -0.06
N ILE A 314 3.27 -3.25 -0.46
CA ILE A 314 4.16 -2.35 -1.20
C ILE A 314 4.19 -1.00 -0.50
N VAL A 315 5.38 -0.57 -0.06
CA VAL A 315 5.60 0.75 0.52
C VAL A 315 6.49 1.61 -0.38
N GLY A 316 6.22 2.90 -0.45
CA GLY A 316 7.08 3.83 -1.17
C GLY A 316 7.08 5.21 -0.55
N ARG A 317 8.28 5.79 -0.38
CA ARG A 317 8.46 7.18 -0.01
C ARG A 317 9.43 7.83 -0.98
N MET A 318 8.96 8.81 -1.72
CA MET A 318 9.72 9.56 -2.72
C MET A 318 10.32 8.72 -3.85
N GLY A 319 10.87 7.54 -3.56
CA GLY A 319 11.47 6.65 -4.55
C GLY A 319 10.48 5.98 -5.51
N GLY A 320 9.19 5.92 -5.13
CA GLY A 320 8.12 5.34 -5.94
C GLY A 320 7.53 6.25 -7.02
N VAL A 321 8.01 7.49 -7.18
CA VAL A 321 7.48 8.45 -8.17
C VAL A 321 7.50 7.90 -9.60
N PHE A 322 6.55 8.29 -10.41
CA PHE A 322 6.45 7.91 -11.85
C PHE A 322 6.31 6.40 -12.10
N SER A 323 5.88 5.65 -11.10
CA SER A 323 5.83 4.18 -11.15
C SER A 323 4.45 3.66 -11.54
N ILE A 324 4.41 2.42 -12.03
CA ILE A 324 3.20 1.68 -12.36
C ILE A 324 3.11 0.45 -11.47
N ILE A 325 2.00 0.31 -10.76
CA ILE A 325 1.68 -0.85 -9.91
C ILE A 325 0.41 -1.48 -10.49
N GLU A 326 0.53 -2.62 -11.16
CA GLU A 326 -0.57 -3.16 -11.95
C GLU A 326 -0.69 -4.68 -11.89
N ASP A 327 -1.94 -5.17 -12.01
CA ASP A 327 -2.25 -6.61 -12.10
C ASP A 327 -1.67 -7.43 -10.93
N ASN A 328 -1.60 -6.84 -9.71
CA ASN A 328 -1.11 -7.54 -8.52
C ASN A 328 -2.28 -8.03 -7.68
N HIS A 329 -2.11 -9.21 -7.07
CA HIS A 329 -2.98 -9.74 -6.04
C HIS A 329 -2.34 -9.50 -4.67
N ILE A 330 -2.96 -8.67 -3.83
CA ILE A 330 -2.42 -8.27 -2.53
C ILE A 330 -3.45 -8.57 -1.46
N HIS A 331 -3.08 -9.40 -0.47
CA HIS A 331 -4.03 -9.76 0.59
C HIS A 331 -3.38 -10.15 1.91
N ASN A 332 -4.17 -10.21 2.97
CA ASN A 332 -3.73 -10.57 4.31
C ASN A 332 -2.51 -9.75 4.78
N ILE A 333 -2.61 -8.42 4.58
CA ILE A 333 -1.59 -7.48 5.07
C ILE A 333 -1.94 -7.05 6.48
N ASN A 334 -0.96 -7.15 7.40
CA ASN A 334 -1.15 -7.09 8.84
C ASN A 334 -2.11 -8.21 9.32
N ASN A 335 -1.94 -9.39 8.77
CA ASN A 335 -2.81 -10.55 9.01
C ASN A 335 -2.94 -10.89 10.50
N MET A 336 -1.86 -10.80 11.24
CA MET A 336 -1.79 -11.16 12.66
C MET A 336 -2.33 -10.07 13.58
N GLN A 337 -2.49 -8.83 13.12
CA GLN A 337 -2.91 -7.65 13.91
C GLN A 337 -2.03 -7.45 15.17
N GLN A 338 -0.75 -7.82 15.09
CA GLN A 338 0.22 -7.63 16.16
C GLN A 338 1.06 -6.36 16.00
N LEU A 339 1.05 -5.74 14.83
CA LEU A 339 1.62 -4.43 14.57
C LEU A 339 0.52 -3.40 14.40
N GLY A 340 0.79 -2.16 14.74
CA GLY A 340 -0.15 -1.04 14.62
C GLY A 340 0.57 0.28 14.36
N GLY A 341 -0.01 1.13 13.53
CA GLY A 341 0.56 2.44 13.21
C GLY A 341 0.33 2.84 11.75
N ALA A 342 1.07 3.85 11.30
CA ALA A 342 1.07 4.27 9.91
C ALA A 342 1.76 3.23 9.01
N GLU A 343 1.64 3.40 7.70
CA GLU A 343 2.24 2.50 6.69
C GLU A 343 1.61 1.10 6.62
N ILE A 344 0.47 0.86 7.30
CA ILE A 344 -0.22 -0.44 7.28
C ILE A 344 -1.30 -0.43 6.20
N SER A 345 -0.98 -1.01 5.04
CA SER A 345 -1.94 -1.14 3.93
C SER A 345 -1.46 -2.13 2.87
N GLY A 346 -2.32 -2.50 1.95
CA GLY A 346 -1.91 -3.25 0.75
C GLY A 346 -0.84 -2.50 -0.03
N ILE A 347 -1.11 -1.24 -0.36
CA ILE A 347 -0.16 -0.31 -1.00
C ILE A 347 -0.14 1.00 -0.22
N LYS A 348 1.05 1.46 0.20
CA LYS A 348 1.24 2.74 0.88
C LYS A 348 2.31 3.56 0.17
N MET A 349 1.93 4.76 -0.26
CA MET A 349 2.85 5.66 -0.98
C MET A 349 2.86 7.06 -0.37
N HIS A 350 4.07 7.59 -0.13
CA HIS A 350 4.31 9.01 0.12
C HIS A 350 4.94 9.65 -1.11
N ALA A 351 4.55 10.87 -1.43
CA ALA A 351 4.94 11.57 -2.65
C ALA A 351 4.63 10.71 -3.89
N ALA A 352 3.39 10.27 -3.99
CA ALA A 352 2.90 9.55 -5.16
C ALA A 352 2.72 10.53 -6.32
N ILE A 353 3.84 10.95 -6.94
CA ILE A 353 3.83 11.87 -8.08
C ILE A 353 3.78 11.07 -9.37
N ASP A 354 2.75 11.29 -10.20
CA ASP A 354 2.52 10.57 -11.46
C ASP A 354 2.58 9.03 -11.31
N VAL A 355 2.01 8.50 -10.23
CA VAL A 355 1.94 7.06 -9.99
C VAL A 355 0.62 6.51 -10.51
N VAL A 356 0.67 5.40 -11.23
CA VAL A 356 -0.52 4.70 -11.71
C VAL A 356 -0.65 3.36 -10.98
N MET A 357 -1.78 3.18 -10.28
CA MET A 357 -2.15 1.92 -9.62
C MET A 357 -3.40 1.36 -10.29
N ARG A 358 -3.25 0.29 -11.07
CA ARG A 358 -4.36 -0.19 -11.88
C ARG A 358 -4.49 -1.72 -11.91
N ARG A 359 -5.74 -2.17 -12.01
CA ARG A 359 -6.08 -3.59 -12.12
C ARG A 359 -5.40 -4.42 -11.03
N ASN A 360 -5.34 -3.88 -9.80
CA ASN A 360 -4.92 -4.65 -8.64
C ASN A 360 -6.13 -5.22 -7.93
N HIS A 361 -6.01 -6.41 -7.41
CA HIS A 361 -6.97 -7.04 -6.52
C HIS A 361 -6.43 -6.99 -5.09
N ILE A 362 -7.06 -6.21 -4.21
CA ILE A 362 -6.59 -5.94 -2.86
C ILE A 362 -7.67 -6.24 -1.85
N HIS A 363 -7.42 -7.18 -0.95
CA HIS A 363 -8.42 -7.59 0.04
C HIS A 363 -7.81 -8.12 1.34
N HIS A 364 -8.61 -8.18 2.41
CA HIS A 364 -8.16 -8.61 3.74
C HIS A 364 -6.86 -7.89 4.17
N CYS A 365 -6.81 -6.61 3.86
CA CYS A 365 -5.78 -5.69 4.35
C CYS A 365 -6.40 -4.79 5.41
N THR A 366 -5.64 -4.37 6.42
CA THR A 366 -6.12 -3.38 7.39
C THR A 366 -6.59 -2.12 6.69
N MET A 367 -5.91 -1.72 5.62
CA MET A 367 -6.31 -0.70 4.64
C MET A 367 -5.90 -1.15 3.24
N GLY A 368 -6.65 -0.77 2.20
CA GLY A 368 -6.37 -1.15 0.82
C GLY A 368 -5.21 -0.34 0.22
N ILE A 369 -5.50 0.83 -0.34
CA ILE A 369 -4.52 1.75 -0.93
C ILE A 369 -4.49 3.03 -0.10
N TRP A 370 -3.31 3.46 0.30
CA TRP A 370 -3.09 4.72 1.00
C TRP A 370 -2.07 5.58 0.27
N CYS A 371 -2.53 6.69 -0.32
CA CYS A 371 -1.67 7.74 -0.85
C CYS A 371 -1.60 8.88 0.16
N ASP A 372 -0.45 9.00 0.81
CA ASP A 372 -0.20 9.93 1.88
C ASP A 372 0.83 10.96 1.44
N TRP A 373 0.71 12.18 1.90
CA TRP A 373 1.59 13.30 1.60
C TRP A 373 1.97 13.41 0.11
N GLU A 374 1.53 14.49 -0.52
CA GLU A 374 1.97 14.90 -1.85
C GLU A 374 1.54 13.98 -2.99
N ALA A 375 0.40 13.28 -2.87
CA ALA A 375 -0.17 12.60 -4.03
C ALA A 375 -0.57 13.65 -5.08
N GLN A 376 0.09 13.61 -6.25
CA GLN A 376 -0.12 14.59 -7.33
C GLN A 376 0.07 13.94 -8.70
N GLY A 377 -0.89 14.10 -9.59
CA GLY A 377 -0.90 13.40 -10.89
C GLY A 377 -1.12 11.89 -10.78
N THR A 378 -1.55 11.43 -9.60
CA THR A 378 -1.73 10.00 -9.30
C THR A 378 -3.08 9.50 -9.80
N ARG A 379 -3.11 8.29 -10.35
CA ARG A 379 -4.31 7.64 -10.85
C ARG A 379 -4.47 6.24 -10.28
N LEU A 380 -5.64 6.01 -9.66
CA LEU A 380 -6.07 4.69 -9.18
C LEU A 380 -7.26 4.24 -10.03
N THR A 381 -7.07 3.22 -10.87
CA THR A 381 -8.08 2.84 -11.86
C THR A 381 -8.25 1.33 -12.01
N GLN A 382 -9.48 0.89 -12.22
CA GLN A 382 -9.82 -0.52 -12.48
C GLN A 382 -9.38 -1.49 -11.37
N ASN A 383 -9.25 -1.04 -10.11
CA ASN A 383 -8.91 -1.91 -9.00
C ASN A 383 -10.16 -2.56 -8.40
N LEU A 384 -10.01 -3.81 -7.95
CA LEU A 384 -10.99 -4.51 -7.12
C LEU A 384 -10.52 -4.47 -5.67
N LEU A 385 -11.29 -3.82 -4.81
CA LEU A 385 -11.00 -3.67 -3.39
C LEU A 385 -12.18 -4.18 -2.56
N HIS A 386 -11.90 -5.05 -1.59
CA HIS A 386 -12.94 -5.59 -0.71
C HIS A 386 -12.34 -6.13 0.60
N ASP A 387 -13.16 -6.23 1.62
CA ASP A 387 -12.74 -6.74 2.94
C ASP A 387 -11.48 -6.05 3.52
N ASN A 388 -11.25 -4.80 3.13
CA ASN A 388 -10.15 -3.97 3.65
C ASN A 388 -10.61 -3.26 4.93
N CYS A 389 -10.73 -4.04 5.98
CA CYS A 389 -11.06 -3.61 7.33
C CYS A 389 -10.48 -4.62 8.31
N PRO A 390 -10.09 -4.22 9.53
CA PRO A 390 -9.65 -5.16 10.54
C PRO A 390 -10.72 -6.20 10.85
N PRO A 391 -10.36 -7.41 11.28
CA PRO A 391 -11.31 -8.41 11.74
C PRO A 391 -12.18 -7.88 12.88
N GLU A 392 -13.40 -8.41 12.98
CA GLU A 392 -14.31 -8.10 14.09
C GLU A 392 -13.64 -8.32 15.45
N GLY A 393 -13.79 -7.37 16.37
CA GLY A 393 -13.19 -7.43 17.72
C GLY A 393 -11.74 -6.93 17.78
N THR A 394 -11.15 -6.49 16.68
CA THR A 394 -9.87 -5.79 16.70
C THR A 394 -10.02 -4.50 17.52
N PRO A 395 -9.19 -4.26 18.55
CA PRO A 395 -9.19 -2.99 19.25
C PRO A 395 -9.01 -1.86 18.24
N LYS A 396 -9.94 -0.89 18.21
CA LYS A 396 -9.72 0.33 17.44
C LYS A 396 -8.44 0.95 17.98
N ALA A 397 -7.39 1.00 17.17
CA ALA A 397 -6.24 1.83 17.49
C ALA A 397 -6.76 3.27 17.63
N GLU A 398 -6.18 4.03 18.55
CA GLU A 398 -6.50 5.44 18.65
C GLU A 398 -6.34 6.10 17.28
N GLY A 399 -7.41 6.71 16.78
CA GLY A 399 -7.51 7.16 15.40
C GLY A 399 -8.16 6.11 14.50
N ALA A 400 -9.38 6.36 14.06
CA ALA A 400 -10.17 5.49 13.17
C ALA A 400 -9.58 5.42 11.75
N MET A 401 -8.27 5.27 11.59
CA MET A 401 -7.59 5.24 10.30
C MET A 401 -7.61 3.88 9.60
N MET A 402 -8.32 2.92 10.17
CA MET A 402 -8.37 1.55 9.70
C MET A 402 -9.77 1.24 9.18
N SER A 403 -9.91 0.69 7.99
CA SER A 403 -11.15 0.16 7.41
C SER A 403 -11.56 0.76 6.07
N GLN A 404 -10.62 1.27 5.29
CA GLN A 404 -10.93 1.86 3.98
C GLN A 404 -10.30 1.14 2.81
N ASP A 405 -11.00 1.18 1.67
CA ASP A 405 -10.44 0.72 0.40
C ASP A 405 -9.38 1.68 -0.12
N ILE A 406 -9.67 2.97 -0.09
CA ILE A 406 -8.74 4.02 -0.54
C ILE A 406 -8.67 5.13 0.52
N PHE A 407 -7.47 5.54 0.87
CA PHE A 407 -7.21 6.73 1.69
C PHE A 407 -6.29 7.69 0.94
N ILE A 408 -6.74 8.92 0.76
CA ILE A 408 -5.91 10.02 0.23
C ILE A 408 -5.72 11.02 1.35
N GLU A 409 -4.46 11.20 1.76
CA GLU A 409 -4.13 12.03 2.92
C GLU A 409 -3.10 13.08 2.58
N VAL A 410 -3.36 14.30 3.01
CA VAL A 410 -2.47 15.46 3.00
C VAL A 410 -1.84 15.74 1.62
N GLY A 411 -2.69 16.04 0.66
CA GLY A 411 -2.28 16.39 -0.71
C GLY A 411 -3.10 17.56 -1.27
N HIS A 412 -2.72 18.01 -2.45
CA HIS A 412 -3.40 19.09 -3.17
C HIS A 412 -3.91 18.63 -4.56
N GLY A 413 -3.85 17.33 -4.82
CA GLY A 413 -4.23 16.77 -6.11
C GLY A 413 -3.29 17.16 -7.27
N PRO A 414 -3.70 16.85 -8.50
CA PRO A 414 -4.86 16.02 -8.81
C PRO A 414 -4.65 14.56 -8.43
N THR A 415 -5.64 13.95 -7.80
CA THR A 415 -5.69 12.50 -7.57
C THR A 415 -6.94 11.94 -8.22
N LEU A 416 -6.77 11.04 -9.18
CA LEU A 416 -7.85 10.47 -9.96
C LEU A 416 -8.17 9.05 -9.52
N ILE A 417 -9.44 8.79 -9.20
CA ILE A 417 -9.99 7.50 -8.76
C ILE A 417 -11.09 7.13 -9.74
N ASP A 418 -10.82 6.22 -10.70
CA ASP A 418 -11.79 5.92 -11.74
C ASP A 418 -11.98 4.42 -12.01
N ASN A 419 -13.19 4.04 -12.38
CA ASN A 419 -13.55 2.67 -12.73
C ASN A 419 -13.17 1.62 -11.66
N ASN A 420 -13.08 1.98 -10.38
CA ASN A 420 -12.79 1.02 -9.31
C ASN A 420 -14.08 0.39 -8.78
N ILE A 421 -13.94 -0.80 -8.22
CA ILE A 421 -14.97 -1.53 -7.49
C ILE A 421 -14.52 -1.59 -6.03
N MET A 422 -15.20 -0.84 -5.15
CA MET A 422 -14.89 -0.65 -3.74
C MET A 422 -16.02 -1.19 -2.89
N LEU A 423 -15.77 -2.31 -2.21
CA LEU A 423 -16.80 -3.09 -1.53
C LEU A 423 -16.65 -3.10 0.00
N SER A 424 -15.63 -2.45 0.57
CA SER A 424 -15.41 -2.36 2.02
C SER A 424 -16.30 -1.31 2.68
N PRO A 425 -16.43 -1.29 4.03
CA PRO A 425 -17.31 -0.35 4.75
C PRO A 425 -17.02 1.13 4.52
N VAL A 426 -15.78 1.50 4.25
CA VAL A 426 -15.39 2.84 3.80
C VAL A 426 -14.75 2.71 2.42
N SER A 427 -15.36 3.33 1.41
CA SER A 427 -14.83 3.28 0.04
C SER A 427 -13.65 4.26 -0.12
N VAL A 428 -13.86 5.53 0.23
CA VAL A 428 -12.80 6.55 0.13
C VAL A 428 -12.79 7.41 1.37
N ARG A 429 -11.63 7.47 2.02
CA ARG A 429 -11.34 8.44 3.07
C ARG A 429 -10.50 9.57 2.49
N MET A 430 -10.88 10.80 2.81
CA MET A 430 -10.28 12.00 2.23
C MET A 430 -9.84 12.96 3.33
N ALA A 431 -8.53 13.26 3.38
CA ALA A 431 -7.94 14.32 4.18
C ALA A 431 -7.04 15.16 3.28
N THR A 432 -7.61 15.72 2.21
CA THR A 432 -6.86 16.30 1.08
C THR A 432 -7.74 17.25 0.28
N ASP A 433 -7.16 17.92 -0.72
CA ASP A 433 -7.84 18.63 -1.79
C ASP A 433 -7.63 17.90 -3.13
N GLY A 434 -8.46 18.20 -4.13
CA GLY A 434 -8.17 17.89 -5.53
C GLY A 434 -8.33 16.42 -5.91
N ILE A 435 -9.40 15.75 -5.44
CA ILE A 435 -9.78 14.39 -5.86
C ILE A 435 -10.77 14.45 -7.03
N ALA A 436 -10.70 13.47 -7.93
CA ALA A 436 -11.76 13.19 -8.88
C ALA A 436 -12.15 11.71 -8.85
N CYS A 437 -13.40 11.41 -8.49
CA CYS A 437 -14.01 10.08 -8.53
C CYS A 437 -14.93 9.96 -9.75
N VAL A 438 -14.60 9.07 -10.69
CA VAL A 438 -15.32 8.94 -11.96
C VAL A 438 -15.65 7.47 -12.25
N HIS A 439 -16.92 7.15 -12.49
CA HIS A 439 -17.36 5.80 -12.87
C HIS A 439 -17.01 4.68 -11.87
N ASN A 440 -16.94 4.95 -10.57
CA ASN A 440 -16.71 3.92 -9.57
C ASN A 440 -18.02 3.26 -9.09
N LEU A 441 -17.90 2.05 -8.53
CA LEU A 441 -18.91 1.41 -7.71
C LEU A 441 -18.45 1.45 -6.26
N MET A 442 -19.24 2.05 -5.37
CA MET A 442 -18.92 2.26 -3.96
C MET A 442 -20.04 1.70 -3.07
N LEU A 443 -19.70 0.74 -2.21
CA LEU A 443 -20.63 0.15 -1.22
C LEU A 443 -20.47 0.74 0.18
N GLY A 444 -19.34 1.38 0.43
CA GLY A 444 -18.99 2.04 1.68
C GLY A 444 -19.09 3.56 1.58
N SER A 445 -18.88 4.19 2.73
CA SER A 445 -18.97 5.64 2.87
C SER A 445 -17.86 6.40 2.13
N LEU A 446 -18.13 7.66 1.82
CA LEU A 446 -17.12 8.70 1.65
C LEU A 446 -16.93 9.37 3.00
N THR A 447 -15.69 9.45 3.48
CA THR A 447 -15.37 10.09 4.76
C THR A 447 -14.45 11.28 4.52
N ALA A 448 -14.96 12.49 4.79
CA ALA A 448 -14.16 13.71 4.75
C ALA A 448 -13.61 14.00 6.15
N VAL A 449 -12.31 14.06 6.27
CA VAL A 449 -11.61 14.36 7.52
C VAL A 449 -11.29 15.84 7.56
N GLY A 450 -11.59 16.51 8.68
CA GLY A 450 -11.52 17.97 8.85
C GLY A 450 -10.24 18.63 8.33
N GLY A 451 -10.37 19.88 7.87
CA GLY A 451 -9.32 20.66 7.22
C GLY A 451 -8.02 20.71 8.01
N GLY A 452 -6.92 20.59 7.31
CA GLY A 452 -5.59 20.62 7.87
C GLY A 452 -5.26 21.94 8.54
N THR A 453 -4.63 21.89 9.68
CA THR A 453 -4.18 23.05 10.42
C THR A 453 -2.68 23.00 10.64
N GLY A 454 -2.06 24.13 10.56
CA GLY A 454 -0.74 24.48 11.05
C GLY A 454 0.42 23.54 10.70
N ASP A 455 0.54 22.41 11.30
CA ASP A 455 1.69 21.52 11.12
C ASP A 455 1.58 20.54 9.94
N ARG A 456 0.36 20.38 9.37
CA ARG A 456 0.16 19.63 8.11
C ARG A 456 0.44 20.46 6.86
N TYR A 457 1.28 21.46 6.97
CA TYR A 457 1.71 22.34 5.88
C TYR A 457 2.50 21.52 4.84
N THR A 458 1.84 21.15 3.73
CA THR A 458 2.30 20.13 2.79
C THR A 458 2.84 20.76 1.51
N PRO A 459 3.96 20.26 0.96
CA PRO A 459 4.45 20.69 -0.34
C PRO A 459 3.53 20.23 -1.47
N TYR A 460 3.49 21.04 -2.54
CA TYR A 460 3.01 20.65 -3.84
C TYR A 460 4.09 20.92 -4.90
N HIS A 461 4.00 20.25 -6.03
CA HIS A 461 5.09 20.12 -6.99
C HIS A 461 4.81 20.81 -8.31
N ILE A 462 5.86 21.14 -9.04
CA ILE A 462 5.74 21.53 -10.45
C ILE A 462 5.15 20.31 -11.21
N ARG A 463 4.22 20.58 -12.11
CA ARG A 463 3.48 19.57 -12.90
C ARG A 463 4.41 18.51 -13.47
N HIS A 464 4.10 17.24 -13.22
CA HIS A 464 4.85 16.07 -13.70
C HIS A 464 6.33 16.04 -13.30
N ARG A 465 6.68 16.65 -12.16
CA ARG A 465 8.06 16.80 -11.65
C ARG A 465 8.08 16.64 -10.13
N THR A 466 9.27 16.44 -9.61
CA THR A 466 9.51 16.32 -8.17
C THR A 466 9.89 17.63 -7.49
N GLU A 467 10.18 18.69 -8.26
CA GLU A 467 10.55 19.99 -7.70
C GLU A 467 9.37 20.62 -6.98
N VAL A 468 9.60 21.05 -5.75
CA VAL A 468 8.61 21.72 -4.91
C VAL A 468 8.25 23.08 -5.52
N ALA A 469 6.97 23.31 -5.77
CA ALA A 469 6.43 24.59 -6.25
C ALA A 469 6.02 25.50 -5.08
N GLY A 470 5.49 24.92 -4.00
CA GLY A 470 5.05 25.66 -2.84
C GLY A 470 4.63 24.75 -1.69
N PHE A 471 4.07 25.36 -0.64
CA PHE A 471 3.55 24.69 0.55
C PHE A 471 2.22 25.30 0.93
N MET A 472 1.23 24.48 1.21
CA MET A 472 -0.06 24.90 1.70
C MET A 472 -0.66 23.88 2.66
N THR A 473 -1.55 24.30 3.54
CA THR A 473 -2.47 23.40 4.25
C THR A 473 -3.64 23.06 3.32
N PHE A 474 -4.13 21.86 3.39
CA PHE A 474 -5.35 21.51 2.65
C PHE A 474 -6.59 22.08 3.35
N LEU A 475 -7.56 22.51 2.55
CA LEU A 475 -8.80 23.16 3.01
C LEU A 475 -10.03 22.27 2.85
N HIS A 476 -9.85 21.09 2.29
CA HIS A 476 -10.88 20.24 1.73
C HIS A 476 -11.66 20.89 0.58
N GLY A 477 -12.14 20.04 -0.30
CA GLY A 477 -12.82 20.42 -1.53
C GLY A 477 -11.87 20.40 -2.72
N ASP A 478 -12.18 21.19 -3.72
CA ASP A 478 -11.61 21.03 -5.06
C ASP A 478 -11.81 19.59 -5.59
N ASP A 479 -12.97 18.98 -5.20
CA ASP A 479 -13.27 17.57 -5.46
C ASP A 479 -14.35 17.41 -6.55
N ARG A 480 -14.28 16.32 -7.31
CA ARG A 480 -15.18 16.00 -8.41
C ARG A 480 -15.76 14.59 -8.26
N PHE A 481 -17.08 14.47 -8.35
CA PHE A 481 -17.78 13.18 -8.29
C PHE A 481 -18.70 13.05 -9.49
N TYR A 482 -18.30 12.29 -10.49
CA TYR A 482 -19.04 12.13 -11.73
C TYR A 482 -19.31 10.66 -12.04
N ASN A 483 -20.57 10.37 -12.40
CA ASN A 483 -20.97 9.08 -12.95
C ASN A 483 -20.64 7.86 -12.06
N ASN A 484 -20.62 8.02 -10.74
CA ASN A 484 -20.41 6.92 -9.80
C ASN A 484 -21.75 6.23 -9.46
N ILE A 485 -21.67 5.01 -8.94
CA ILE A 485 -22.77 4.30 -8.31
C ILE A 485 -22.47 4.16 -6.81
N PHE A 486 -23.38 4.64 -5.98
CA PHE A 486 -23.34 4.50 -4.53
C PHE A 486 -24.46 3.59 -4.05
N ILE A 487 -24.15 2.58 -3.27
CA ILE A 487 -25.12 1.61 -2.73
C ILE A 487 -24.90 1.47 -1.24
N GLN A 488 -25.86 1.84 -0.40
CA GLN A 488 -25.79 1.65 1.05
C GLN A 488 -25.86 0.16 1.36
N ASN A 489 -24.71 -0.46 1.64
CA ASN A 489 -24.61 -1.90 1.92
C ASN A 489 -24.34 -2.22 3.39
N TYR A 490 -23.80 -1.26 4.13
CA TYR A 490 -23.47 -1.41 5.54
C TYR A 490 -24.48 -0.69 6.43
N PRO A 491 -24.70 -1.17 7.67
CA PRO A 491 -25.58 -0.49 8.61
C PRO A 491 -25.11 0.94 8.85
N VAL A 492 -26.08 1.85 9.01
CA VAL A 492 -25.81 3.20 9.51
C VAL A 492 -25.69 3.10 11.03
N GLU A 493 -24.50 3.37 11.54
CA GLU A 493 -24.25 3.49 12.99
C GLU A 493 -24.22 4.97 13.38
N GLU A 494 -24.43 5.28 14.66
CA GLU A 494 -24.22 6.64 15.15
C GLU A 494 -22.74 6.99 14.98
N THR A 495 -22.49 8.14 14.35
CA THR A 495 -21.13 8.65 14.15
C THR A 495 -20.50 9.02 15.49
N GLU A 496 -19.39 8.38 15.85
CA GLU A 496 -18.52 8.87 16.90
C GLU A 496 -17.62 9.97 16.32
N THR A 497 -17.74 11.20 16.81
CA THR A 497 -16.77 12.24 16.51
C THR A 497 -15.49 11.94 17.28
N VAL A 498 -14.47 11.48 16.61
CA VAL A 498 -13.14 11.29 17.19
C VAL A 498 -12.32 12.56 16.95
N GLU A 499 -11.92 13.25 18.03
CA GLU A 499 -10.88 14.27 17.94
C GLU A 499 -9.51 13.59 18.03
N ASP A 500 -8.81 13.47 16.92
CA ASP A 500 -7.43 13.01 16.88
C ASP A 500 -6.53 14.13 16.34
N MET A 501 -5.43 14.42 17.03
CA MET A 501 -4.46 15.47 16.68
C MET A 501 -5.07 16.85 16.35
N GLY A 502 -6.22 17.19 16.92
CA GLY A 502 -6.92 18.46 16.67
C GLY A 502 -7.79 18.47 15.42
N PHE A 503 -8.00 17.31 14.79
CA PHE A 503 -8.95 17.12 13.70
C PHE A 503 -10.25 16.54 14.24
N LYS A 504 -11.38 17.07 13.80
CA LYS A 504 -12.65 16.35 13.87
C LYS A 504 -12.63 15.27 12.77
N MET A 505 -12.52 14.04 13.18
CA MET A 505 -12.71 12.90 12.31
C MET A 505 -14.17 12.48 12.37
N GLU A 506 -14.92 12.79 11.34
CA GLU A 506 -16.29 12.29 11.20
C GLU A 506 -16.23 10.97 10.44
N ASP A 507 -16.33 9.85 11.16
CA ASP A 507 -16.62 8.56 10.55
C ASP A 507 -18.06 8.60 10.03
N ASN A 508 -18.22 9.03 8.80
CA ASN A 508 -19.54 9.03 8.17
C ASN A 508 -19.88 7.61 7.74
N GLN A 509 -20.83 6.99 8.43
CA GLN A 509 -21.31 5.65 8.11
C GLN A 509 -22.35 5.65 6.97
N GLU A 510 -22.81 6.81 6.57
CA GLU A 510 -23.72 6.94 5.45
C GLU A 510 -22.98 6.96 4.12
N VAL A 511 -23.60 6.41 3.08
CA VAL A 511 -23.02 6.31 1.73
C VAL A 511 -23.55 7.43 0.84
N GLY A 512 -22.68 8.01 0.03
CA GLY A 512 -23.03 9.01 -0.97
C GLY A 512 -22.30 10.34 -0.82
N THR A 513 -22.65 11.31 -1.67
CA THR A 513 -21.96 12.60 -1.77
C THR A 513 -22.53 13.69 -0.85
N HIS A 514 -23.56 13.39 -0.05
CA HIS A 514 -24.15 14.34 0.91
C HIS A 514 -23.17 14.85 1.97
N VAL A 515 -22.05 14.17 2.19
CA VAL A 515 -20.94 14.62 3.04
C VAL A 515 -20.42 16.01 2.61
N PHE A 516 -20.69 16.43 1.40
CA PHE A 516 -20.31 17.72 0.85
C PHE A 516 -21.43 18.77 0.82
N ASP A 517 -22.54 18.56 1.53
CA ASP A 517 -23.69 19.48 1.53
C ASP A 517 -23.36 20.90 1.99
N GLU A 518 -22.39 21.04 2.88
CA GLU A 518 -21.92 22.34 3.39
C GLU A 518 -20.79 22.97 2.57
N TYR A 519 -20.33 22.29 1.50
CA TYR A 519 -19.27 22.80 0.66
C TYR A 519 -19.82 23.75 -0.42
N PRO A 520 -19.10 24.85 -0.73
CA PRO A 520 -19.59 25.82 -1.70
C PRO A 520 -19.57 25.24 -3.12
N THR A 521 -20.52 25.70 -3.94
CA THR A 521 -20.38 25.63 -5.40
C THR A 521 -19.29 26.59 -5.86
N TYR A 522 -18.78 26.40 -7.09
CA TYR A 522 -17.79 27.34 -7.66
C TYR A 522 -18.30 28.77 -7.72
N ASP A 523 -19.57 28.99 -8.09
CA ASP A 523 -20.18 30.31 -8.21
C ASP A 523 -20.31 30.99 -6.84
N GLU A 524 -20.62 30.26 -5.79
CA GLU A 524 -20.66 30.77 -4.42
C GLU A 524 -19.27 31.14 -3.94
N TRP A 525 -18.29 30.25 -4.10
CA TRP A 525 -16.91 30.47 -3.67
C TRP A 525 -16.28 31.67 -4.37
N ILE A 526 -16.37 31.74 -5.71
CA ILE A 526 -15.75 32.83 -6.49
C ILE A 526 -16.41 34.20 -6.21
N SER A 527 -17.69 34.22 -5.80
CA SER A 527 -18.40 35.45 -5.48
C SER A 527 -17.79 36.23 -4.30
N HIS A 528 -17.10 35.52 -3.40
CA HIS A 528 -16.45 36.14 -2.26
C HIS A 528 -15.26 37.03 -2.64
N PHE A 529 -14.65 36.78 -3.78
CA PHE A 529 -13.44 37.48 -4.21
C PHE A 529 -13.70 38.82 -4.92
N GLU A 530 -14.98 39.15 -5.25
CA GLU A 530 -15.39 40.42 -5.85
C GLU A 530 -14.40 40.89 -6.96
N LEU A 531 -14.14 40.03 -7.98
CA LEU A 531 -13.08 40.18 -8.97
C LEU A 531 -13.08 41.51 -9.74
N ASP A 532 -14.19 42.24 -9.74
CA ASP A 532 -14.37 43.56 -10.36
C ASP A 532 -13.95 44.73 -9.46
N LYS A 533 -13.53 44.47 -8.23
CA LYS A 533 -13.11 45.48 -7.23
C LYS A 533 -11.65 45.31 -6.82
N PRO A 534 -10.99 46.36 -6.31
CA PRO A 534 -9.69 46.22 -5.69
C PRO A 534 -9.75 45.26 -4.48
N ALA A 535 -8.77 44.34 -4.40
CA ALA A 535 -8.70 43.34 -3.34
C ALA A 535 -8.54 43.98 -1.95
N ASP A 536 -9.42 43.63 -1.03
CA ASP A 536 -9.29 43.89 0.40
C ASP A 536 -8.82 42.63 1.11
N MET A 537 -7.51 42.45 1.27
CA MET A 537 -6.89 41.25 1.79
C MET A 537 -7.42 40.88 3.19
N SER A 538 -7.84 41.86 4.00
CA SER A 538 -8.37 41.60 5.33
C SER A 538 -9.73 40.88 5.30
N LYS A 539 -10.50 41.09 4.23
CA LYS A 539 -11.79 40.40 3.99
C LYS A 539 -11.62 39.08 3.29
N LEU A 540 -10.59 38.96 2.47
CA LEU A 540 -10.34 37.76 1.65
C LEU A 540 -9.62 36.65 2.41
N GLU A 541 -8.86 37.00 3.47
CA GLU A 541 -8.08 36.02 4.26
C GLU A 541 -8.88 34.78 4.71
N PRO A 542 -10.12 34.88 5.21
CA PRO A 542 -10.87 33.69 5.57
C PRO A 542 -11.14 32.75 4.40
N TYR A 543 -11.39 33.28 3.21
CA TYR A 543 -11.66 32.48 2.01
C TYR A 543 -10.41 31.83 1.44
N HIS A 544 -9.25 32.44 1.63
CA HIS A 544 -7.96 31.85 1.23
C HIS A 544 -7.47 30.75 2.16
N ASN A 545 -7.82 30.80 3.44
CA ASN A 545 -7.10 29.98 4.43
C ASN A 545 -8.01 29.15 5.36
N LYS A 546 -9.33 29.34 5.33
CA LYS A 546 -10.25 28.74 6.34
C LYS A 546 -11.54 28.19 5.78
N CYS A 547 -11.88 28.48 4.52
CA CYS A 547 -13.10 28.01 3.90
C CYS A 547 -12.79 26.83 3.00
N HIS A 548 -13.72 25.89 2.91
CA HIS A 548 -13.64 24.79 1.94
C HIS A 548 -13.59 25.31 0.50
N LEU A 549 -12.85 24.59 -0.33
CA LEU A 549 -12.82 24.77 -1.77
C LEU A 549 -14.13 24.21 -2.40
N PRO A 550 -14.47 24.60 -3.62
CA PRO A 550 -15.68 24.10 -4.30
C PRO A 550 -15.69 22.59 -4.52
N VAL A 551 -16.90 22.02 -4.60
CA VAL A 551 -17.10 20.62 -4.98
C VAL A 551 -18.06 20.52 -6.17
N TRP A 552 -17.71 19.68 -7.13
CA TRP A 552 -18.50 19.42 -8.35
C TRP A 552 -19.07 18.02 -8.33
N VAL A 553 -20.38 17.89 -8.34
CA VAL A 553 -21.09 16.62 -8.24
C VAL A 553 -22.14 16.55 -9.36
N ASN A 554 -22.08 15.51 -10.21
CA ASN A 554 -23.11 15.31 -11.23
C ASN A 554 -23.11 13.89 -11.81
N GLY A 555 -24.27 13.41 -12.21
CA GLY A 555 -24.42 12.16 -12.95
C GLY A 555 -24.32 10.89 -12.13
N ASN A 556 -24.37 10.97 -10.80
CA ASN A 556 -24.24 9.80 -9.94
C ASN A 556 -25.58 9.10 -9.71
N ALA A 557 -25.53 7.82 -9.34
CA ALA A 557 -26.69 7.01 -8.99
C ALA A 557 -26.59 6.49 -7.56
N TYR A 558 -27.70 6.55 -6.82
CA TYR A 558 -27.79 6.28 -5.39
C TYR A 558 -28.87 5.26 -5.08
N PHE A 559 -28.51 4.21 -4.32
CA PHE A 559 -29.39 3.10 -4.01
C PHE A 559 -29.35 2.71 -2.52
N ASN A 560 -30.42 2.04 -2.07
CA ASN A 560 -30.56 1.47 -0.71
C ASN A 560 -30.44 2.50 0.42
N GLY A 561 -30.75 3.77 0.15
CA GLY A 561 -30.61 4.84 1.15
C GLY A 561 -29.37 5.71 1.02
N ALA A 562 -28.50 5.45 0.06
CA ALA A 562 -27.40 6.36 -0.29
C ALA A 562 -27.93 7.74 -0.67
N LYS A 563 -27.20 8.80 -0.33
CA LYS A 563 -27.69 10.19 -0.43
C LYS A 563 -26.84 11.04 -1.36
N ALA A 564 -27.50 11.79 -2.24
CA ALA A 564 -26.87 12.78 -3.11
C ALA A 564 -26.56 14.07 -2.36
N CYS A 565 -25.51 14.78 -2.78
CA CYS A 565 -25.24 16.16 -2.35
C CYS A 565 -26.40 17.08 -2.82
N VAL A 566 -26.78 18.03 -1.99
CA VAL A 566 -27.86 18.99 -2.26
C VAL A 566 -27.64 19.82 -3.53
N ASN A 567 -26.38 20.00 -3.94
CA ASN A 567 -25.99 20.76 -5.12
C ASN A 567 -25.97 19.93 -6.42
N GLU A 568 -26.18 18.61 -6.35
CA GLU A 568 -26.19 17.74 -7.53
C GLU A 568 -27.47 17.90 -8.34
N LYS A 569 -27.34 18.32 -9.61
CA LYS A 569 -28.50 18.64 -10.48
C LYS A 569 -29.01 17.42 -11.25
N GLU A 570 -28.12 16.57 -11.73
CA GLU A 570 -28.47 15.36 -12.49
C GLU A 570 -28.01 14.13 -11.69
N ASN A 571 -28.97 13.42 -11.14
CA ASN A 571 -28.70 12.19 -10.40
C ASN A 571 -29.89 11.21 -10.52
N LEU A 572 -29.67 9.97 -10.20
CA LEU A 572 -30.69 8.96 -9.99
C LEU A 572 -30.68 8.54 -8.51
N MET A 573 -31.75 8.78 -7.79
CA MET A 573 -31.97 8.23 -6.44
C MET A 573 -33.11 7.22 -6.48
N ASP A 574 -32.82 5.97 -6.10
CA ASP A 574 -33.83 4.91 -5.99
C ASP A 574 -33.72 4.23 -4.61
N ASN A 575 -34.61 4.62 -3.71
CA ASN A 575 -34.73 4.08 -2.37
C ASN A 575 -35.88 3.06 -2.21
N GLU A 576 -36.61 2.79 -3.29
CA GLU A 576 -37.75 1.87 -3.30
C GLU A 576 -37.30 0.43 -3.63
N ASN A 577 -36.33 0.29 -4.53
CA ASN A 577 -35.83 -0.99 -4.98
C ASN A 577 -34.59 -1.42 -4.18
N GLN A 578 -34.54 -2.72 -3.85
CA GLN A 578 -33.38 -3.29 -3.14
C GLN A 578 -32.32 -3.72 -4.15
N VAL A 579 -31.21 -3.00 -4.19
CA VAL A 579 -30.03 -3.38 -4.94
C VAL A 579 -29.21 -4.37 -4.14
N LYS A 580 -28.74 -5.44 -4.79
CA LYS A 580 -27.86 -6.46 -4.23
C LYS A 580 -26.55 -6.47 -5.00
N VAL A 581 -25.47 -6.61 -4.25
CA VAL A 581 -24.12 -6.82 -4.79
C VAL A 581 -23.51 -7.99 -4.05
N GLU A 582 -23.02 -8.97 -4.79
CA GLU A 582 -22.37 -10.17 -4.26
C GLU A 582 -21.06 -10.37 -5.01
N LEU A 583 -19.96 -10.45 -4.28
CA LEU A 583 -18.67 -10.90 -4.81
C LEU A 583 -18.60 -12.42 -4.69
N VAL A 584 -18.39 -13.10 -5.79
CA VAL A 584 -18.35 -14.57 -5.85
C VAL A 584 -16.95 -15.01 -6.21
N GLU A 585 -16.36 -15.82 -5.33
CA GLU A 585 -15.11 -16.52 -5.62
C GLU A 585 -15.40 -17.94 -6.08
N LYS A 586 -14.86 -18.31 -7.21
CA LYS A 586 -14.97 -19.66 -7.74
C LYS A 586 -13.70 -20.07 -8.48
N ASP A 587 -13.08 -21.15 -8.03
CA ASP A 587 -11.86 -21.70 -8.67
C ASP A 587 -10.71 -20.67 -8.84
N GLY A 588 -10.59 -19.73 -7.88
CA GLY A 588 -9.59 -18.66 -7.91
C GLY A 588 -9.95 -17.47 -8.81
N HIS A 589 -11.15 -17.46 -9.39
CA HIS A 589 -11.68 -16.33 -10.13
C HIS A 589 -12.72 -15.59 -9.29
N TYR A 590 -12.73 -14.28 -9.43
CA TYR A 590 -13.69 -13.40 -8.77
C TYR A 590 -14.66 -12.81 -9.78
N SER A 591 -15.94 -12.89 -9.47
CA SER A 591 -17.00 -12.26 -10.25
C SER A 591 -17.92 -11.43 -9.36
N ILE A 592 -18.52 -10.39 -9.91
CA ILE A 592 -19.55 -9.60 -9.24
C ILE A 592 -20.92 -9.93 -9.83
N LYS A 593 -21.88 -10.19 -8.95
CA LYS A 593 -23.30 -10.33 -9.28
C LYS A 593 -24.08 -9.16 -8.73
N THR A 594 -24.85 -8.50 -9.56
CA THR A 594 -25.67 -7.36 -9.13
C THR A 594 -26.88 -7.17 -10.03
N ASN A 595 -27.96 -6.68 -9.43
CA ASN A 595 -29.16 -6.25 -10.14
C ASN A 595 -29.22 -4.72 -10.33
N VAL A 596 -28.18 -3.98 -10.00
CA VAL A 596 -28.17 -2.50 -10.05
C VAL A 596 -28.54 -1.97 -11.43
N TYR A 597 -28.13 -2.66 -12.49
CA TYR A 597 -28.35 -2.23 -13.87
C TYR A 597 -29.82 -2.31 -14.29
N GLU A 598 -30.65 -3.15 -13.65
CA GLU A 598 -32.10 -3.19 -13.86
C GLU A 598 -32.76 -1.88 -13.41
N PHE A 599 -32.18 -1.20 -12.42
CA PHE A 599 -32.72 0.05 -11.84
C PHE A 599 -32.10 1.32 -12.42
N LEU A 600 -30.92 1.25 -13.03
CA LEU A 600 -30.34 2.36 -13.81
C LEU A 600 -31.18 2.68 -15.07
N LYS A 601 -31.85 1.67 -15.65
CA LYS A 601 -32.78 1.80 -16.79
C LYS A 601 -32.21 2.70 -17.90
N ASP A 602 -32.87 3.83 -18.12
CA ASP A 602 -32.53 4.80 -19.16
C ASP A 602 -31.68 5.97 -18.64
N PHE A 603 -31.27 5.94 -17.35
CA PHE A 603 -30.42 6.99 -16.82
C PHE A 603 -29.07 6.95 -17.50
N ARG A 604 -28.74 8.01 -18.21
CA ARG A 604 -27.50 8.17 -18.95
C ARG A 604 -26.94 9.55 -18.72
N THR A 605 -25.62 9.61 -18.77
CA THR A 605 -24.81 10.82 -18.53
C THR A 605 -23.90 11.07 -19.72
N GLY A 606 -23.20 12.19 -19.73
CA GLY A 606 -22.17 12.46 -20.73
C GLY A 606 -20.85 11.74 -20.43
N ILE A 607 -20.02 11.58 -21.45
CA ILE A 607 -18.61 11.13 -21.27
C ILE A 607 -17.84 12.23 -20.54
N ILE A 608 -17.17 11.83 -19.46
CA ILE A 608 -16.26 12.70 -18.71
C ILE A 608 -14.88 12.66 -19.37
N ASN A 609 -14.14 13.76 -19.27
CA ASN A 609 -12.77 13.88 -19.76
C ASN A 609 -11.98 14.91 -18.95
N SER A 610 -10.70 15.04 -19.24
CA SER A 610 -9.81 15.98 -18.56
C SER A 610 -10.27 17.45 -18.63
N ASP A 611 -10.96 17.86 -19.69
CA ASP A 611 -11.46 19.25 -19.82
C ASP A 611 -12.62 19.53 -18.86
N ILE A 612 -13.48 18.53 -18.62
CA ILE A 612 -14.58 18.63 -17.66
C ILE A 612 -14.03 18.63 -16.22
N LEU A 613 -13.03 17.79 -15.93
CA LEU A 613 -12.40 17.73 -14.61
C LEU A 613 -11.58 18.99 -14.31
N GLY A 614 -10.97 19.61 -15.31
CA GLY A 614 -10.20 20.84 -15.16
C GLY A 614 -8.86 20.64 -14.46
N TYR A 615 -8.54 21.53 -13.52
CA TYR A 615 -7.27 21.61 -12.84
C TYR A 615 -7.47 21.49 -11.33
N ALA A 616 -6.53 20.82 -10.65
CA ALA A 616 -6.40 20.91 -9.21
C ALA A 616 -5.93 22.32 -8.83
N PHE A 617 -6.51 22.88 -7.77
CA PHE A 617 -6.41 24.31 -7.47
C PHE A 617 -4.98 24.76 -7.13
N GLU A 618 -4.35 24.14 -6.12
CA GLU A 618 -3.03 24.60 -5.65
C GLU A 618 -1.90 24.34 -6.66
N PRO A 619 -1.73 23.13 -7.21
CA PRO A 619 -0.64 22.86 -8.15
C PRO A 619 -0.95 23.37 -9.57
N GLU A 620 -2.16 23.84 -9.83
CA GLU A 620 -2.65 24.19 -11.17
C GLU A 620 -2.37 23.08 -12.20
N GLN A 621 -2.32 21.80 -11.75
CA GLN A 621 -2.13 20.64 -12.61
C GLN A 621 -3.48 20.11 -13.06
N ARG A 622 -3.60 19.81 -14.37
CA ARG A 622 -4.79 19.23 -14.97
C ARG A 622 -4.96 17.77 -14.53
N PHE A 623 -6.20 17.29 -14.45
CA PHE A 623 -6.48 15.86 -14.34
C PHE A 623 -6.19 15.20 -15.69
N GLU A 624 -5.00 14.63 -15.84
CA GLU A 624 -4.47 14.08 -17.09
C GLU A 624 -3.54 12.88 -16.82
N ASP A 625 -3.18 12.13 -17.86
CA ASP A 625 -2.22 11.05 -17.72
C ASP A 625 -0.79 11.57 -17.40
N PRO A 626 0.08 10.76 -16.82
CA PRO A 626 1.44 11.17 -16.42
C PRO A 626 2.34 11.70 -17.54
N ASP A 627 1.96 11.49 -18.80
CA ASP A 627 2.63 12.06 -19.97
C ASP A 627 2.03 13.39 -20.45
N GLY A 628 1.01 13.91 -19.72
CA GLY A 628 0.29 15.14 -20.05
C GLY A 628 -0.80 14.96 -21.11
N SER A 629 -1.10 13.73 -21.51
CA SER A 629 -2.18 13.47 -22.46
C SER A 629 -3.56 13.56 -21.82
N THR A 630 -4.55 13.96 -22.62
CA THR A 630 -5.94 14.06 -22.19
C THR A 630 -6.54 12.69 -21.92
N ILE A 631 -7.16 12.51 -20.76
CA ILE A 631 -7.95 11.33 -20.45
C ILE A 631 -9.37 11.53 -20.95
N ILE A 632 -9.91 10.50 -21.60
CA ILE A 632 -11.33 10.36 -21.94
C ILE A 632 -11.82 9.08 -21.26
N PHE A 633 -12.84 9.18 -20.39
CA PHE A 633 -13.36 8.02 -19.65
C PHE A 633 -14.35 7.23 -20.51
N ASP A 634 -13.94 6.84 -21.70
CA ASP A 634 -14.72 6.07 -22.68
C ASP A 634 -14.47 4.56 -22.60
N GLN A 635 -13.57 4.11 -21.73
CA GLN A 635 -13.37 2.70 -21.42
C GLN A 635 -13.83 2.39 -19.99
N ASP A 636 -14.37 1.19 -19.81
CA ASP A 636 -14.88 0.70 -18.55
C ASP A 636 -13.84 -0.14 -17.77
N TYR A 637 -14.28 -0.76 -16.66
CA TYR A 637 -13.45 -1.64 -15.84
C TYR A 637 -12.84 -2.80 -16.65
N LEU A 638 -13.57 -3.35 -17.61
CA LEU A 638 -13.14 -4.47 -18.45
C LEU A 638 -12.42 -4.03 -19.74
N GLY A 639 -12.28 -2.72 -19.96
CA GLY A 639 -11.73 -2.13 -21.18
C GLY A 639 -12.74 -2.04 -22.34
N GLU A 640 -14.04 -2.21 -22.09
CA GLU A 640 -15.08 -2.07 -23.06
C GLU A 640 -15.44 -0.59 -23.27
N HIS A 641 -15.78 -0.23 -24.54
CA HIS A 641 -16.10 1.15 -24.87
C HIS A 641 -17.49 1.57 -24.39
N ARG A 642 -17.56 2.72 -23.72
CA ARG A 642 -18.78 3.42 -23.38
C ARG A 642 -19.29 4.20 -24.60
N GLY A 643 -20.60 4.17 -24.84
CA GLY A 643 -21.22 5.05 -25.81
C GLY A 643 -21.18 6.52 -25.36
N VAL A 644 -21.51 7.45 -26.26
CA VAL A 644 -21.55 8.89 -25.95
C VAL A 644 -22.54 9.26 -24.82
N ALA A 645 -23.55 8.44 -24.59
CA ALA A 645 -24.45 8.48 -23.44
C ALA A 645 -24.03 7.38 -22.46
N ALA A 646 -23.09 7.71 -21.59
CA ALA A 646 -22.49 6.77 -20.65
C ALA A 646 -23.46 6.35 -19.54
N MET A 647 -23.36 5.12 -19.09
CA MET A 647 -24.01 4.65 -17.89
C MET A 647 -23.09 4.91 -16.67
N PRO A 648 -23.62 5.33 -15.52
CA PRO A 648 -22.83 5.41 -14.29
C PRO A 648 -22.22 4.07 -13.87
N GLY A 649 -21.15 4.13 -13.11
CA GLY A 649 -20.46 2.97 -12.57
C GLY A 649 -19.40 2.36 -13.49
N PRO A 650 -18.75 1.26 -13.04
CA PRO A 650 -17.54 0.75 -13.65
C PRO A 650 -17.75 -0.04 -14.95
N PHE A 651 -19.00 -0.34 -15.38
CA PHE A 651 -19.26 -1.13 -16.58
C PHE A 651 -19.99 -0.32 -17.67
N ALA A 652 -19.57 -0.52 -18.91
CA ALA A 652 -20.13 0.18 -20.07
C ALA A 652 -21.57 -0.27 -20.38
N ASP A 653 -21.92 -1.51 -20.09
CA ASP A 653 -23.24 -2.06 -20.22
C ASP A 653 -23.67 -2.87 -18.99
N GLY A 654 -24.97 -3.04 -18.83
CA GLY A 654 -25.60 -3.84 -17.78
C GLY A 654 -26.23 -5.13 -18.28
N ALA A 655 -25.84 -5.62 -19.47
CA ALA A 655 -26.50 -6.75 -20.11
C ALA A 655 -26.32 -8.07 -19.33
N GLU A 656 -25.26 -8.23 -18.59
CA GLU A 656 -24.97 -9.42 -17.78
C GLU A 656 -25.03 -9.11 -16.29
N ALA A 657 -25.82 -9.88 -15.55
CA ALA A 657 -25.96 -9.75 -14.11
C ALA A 657 -24.71 -10.24 -13.33
N GLU A 658 -23.83 -11.00 -13.97
CA GLU A 658 -22.56 -11.48 -13.42
C GLU A 658 -21.42 -11.11 -14.36
N LYS A 659 -20.37 -10.47 -13.81
CA LYS A 659 -19.19 -10.05 -14.56
C LYS A 659 -17.92 -10.58 -13.88
N ILE A 660 -17.03 -11.21 -14.64
CA ILE A 660 -15.74 -11.69 -14.17
C ILE A 660 -14.81 -10.48 -14.02
N LEU A 661 -14.20 -10.36 -12.83
CA LEU A 661 -13.35 -9.22 -12.45
C LEU A 661 -11.86 -9.58 -12.38
N TRP A 662 -11.55 -10.83 -11.91
CA TRP A 662 -10.18 -11.27 -11.62
C TRP A 662 -10.00 -12.76 -11.92
#